data_1ce450dcbabe935f111c4b274b5d1de2
#
_entry.id   1ce450dcbabe935f111c4b274b5d1de2
#
_cell.length_a   1.000
_cell.length_b   1.000
_cell.length_c   1.000
_cell.angle_alpha   90.00
_cell.angle_beta   90.00
_cell.angle_gamma   90.00
#
_symmetry.space_group_name_H-M   'P 1'
#
loop_
_entity.id
_entity.type
_entity.pdbx_description
1 polymer ?
#
loop_
_entity_poly.entity_id
_entity_poly.type
_entity_poly.pdbx_seq_one_letter_code
_entity_poly.pdbx_strand_id
1 'polypeptide(L)'
;MAGKRKATPSSGKSRPPRKAAASGPSASKTAKPDKLGKAPKTGRNGKVKKVRTRGAKIRRVLLYVLLLGLVGVLVVTGAFVYLYQTTDLPDPNDDFETQTSFVYYSDSEDEIGQFAIQNRDAISYDEMPQDIKDAVVAAENRSFWTDNGIDVKGIIRAAFSNASGNATQGASTITQQYIKILYLTQERSYKRKLDEAILSLKLQRTQSKQQILEGYLNTIYFGRGAYGIQAAAQAYFDKNAGDLDLKESAALASIINNPSRFDPANGRDAKLALRERYAYVLEGMAATDDISSDEAAQAERRLPKFPKQETDDRYGGQNGHVLTMVKKELTTLTNKETGAAFTDDEIDGGGLRIWTTFTKKAMDAAEQGVAEVRPEGKEFGDKNLHIGVASVDVDTGAVRGMFAGQDFLDSQINWAIAGGQAGSSVKPFALAAGLKAGYSLKDTFEGNSPFELEDGTEIRNEGDNDYGAQVNLIKATEDSINTAFTDLTVSIPDGPQQILEMMNRMGIPPNEGPGKHYGFPRASGALDPYPSITLGSATISPINMANGYATIANGGRFNEPFIIEKVESDDGEVLYDHTVSDKQAIDDELGTDIAADVSYALQQVVQSGTGTAALGIDRPAAGKTGTATNDKDQVDSAWFTGYTPQLATSVMYVRGKGNEQLDGWLPSYFGGDYPADTWTAVMNRDMEGVEEEDFPEPAYVDGEAPTEGHQPTLPPSPTKKPTPSSTPTPSQTAARSVAYAWWPRMTW
;
A
#
# COMPACT_ATOMS: atom_id res chain seq x y z
N MET A 1 -45.12 25.32 -4.31
CA MET A 1 -46.28 24.45 -4.62
C MET A 1 -45.83 23.03 -4.29
N ALA A 2 -46.14 22.52 -3.17
CA ALA A 2 -47.32 21.72 -2.83
C ALA A 2 -47.36 20.46 -3.73
N GLY A 3 -47.37 19.29 -3.26
CA GLY A 3 -47.79 18.56 -2.05
C GLY A 3 -47.49 17.08 -2.24
N LYS A 4 -47.22 16.47 -1.15
CA LYS A 4 -48.05 15.58 -0.35
C LYS A 4 -48.31 14.14 -0.81
N ARG A 5 -47.82 13.22 0.03
CA ARG A 5 -48.51 12.04 0.62
C ARG A 5 -48.57 10.78 -0.24
N LYS A 6 -48.45 9.61 0.26
CA LYS A 6 -48.67 8.77 1.48
C LYS A 6 -48.45 7.33 0.98
N ALA A 7 -48.22 6.28 1.60
CA ALA A 7 -48.30 5.72 2.93
C ALA A 7 -48.00 4.20 2.81
N THR A 8 -47.50 3.62 3.85
CA THR A 8 -47.46 2.20 4.28
C THR A 8 -48.81 1.45 4.15
N PRO A 9 -48.89 0.10 4.28
CA PRO A 9 -48.61 -0.65 5.49
C PRO A 9 -48.05 -2.08 5.28
N SER A 10 -47.31 -2.63 6.23
CA SER A 10 -47.71 -3.44 7.42
C SER A 10 -47.96 -4.91 7.12
N SER A 11 -47.38 -5.76 7.87
CA SER A 11 -47.86 -6.83 8.78
C SER A 11 -46.72 -7.83 9.04
N GLY A 12 -46.46 -8.39 10.20
CA GLY A 12 -47.17 -8.48 11.42
C GLY A 12 -46.79 -9.76 12.15
N LYS A 13 -46.54 -9.61 13.46
CA LYS A 13 -46.77 -10.57 14.53
C LYS A 13 -45.89 -11.84 14.60
N SER A 14 -45.37 -12.30 15.73
CA SER A 14 -46.00 -12.31 17.06
C SER A 14 -44.99 -12.76 18.14
N ARG A 15 -45.06 -12.11 19.29
CA ARG A 15 -44.69 -12.65 20.62
C ARG A 15 -45.92 -13.27 21.22
N PRO A 16 -45.83 -14.25 22.14
CA PRO A 16 -46.39 -14.10 23.46
C PRO A 16 -45.70 -14.91 24.58
N PRO A 17 -46.24 -14.97 25.83
CA PRO A 17 -46.12 -13.96 26.86
C PRO A 17 -45.58 -14.52 28.20
N ARG A 18 -45.26 -13.59 29.09
CA ARG A 18 -45.05 -13.80 30.51
C ARG A 18 -46.32 -14.31 31.21
N LYS A 19 -46.15 -15.16 32.27
CA LYS A 19 -47.08 -15.17 33.40
C LYS A 19 -46.30 -15.12 34.71
N ALA A 20 -46.84 -14.27 35.56
CA ALA A 20 -46.37 -13.92 36.88
C ALA A 20 -47.18 -14.71 37.97
N ALA A 21 -46.52 -14.88 39.09
CA ALA A 21 -46.94 -14.77 40.50
C ALA A 21 -48.26 -15.40 41.00
N ALA A 22 -48.14 -16.13 42.09
CA ALA A 22 -48.69 -15.73 43.38
C ALA A 22 -48.61 -16.86 44.46
N SER A 23 -47.97 -16.50 45.57
CA SER A 23 -48.37 -16.60 46.98
C SER A 23 -48.85 -17.93 47.51
N GLY A 24 -48.27 -18.30 48.67
CA GLY A 24 -48.51 -19.33 49.63
C GLY A 24 -49.93 -19.27 50.30
N PRO A 25 -50.23 -19.85 51.50
CA PRO A 25 -49.32 -20.35 52.53
C PRO A 25 -49.85 -21.65 53.25
N SER A 26 -49.06 -22.16 54.18
CA SER A 26 -49.46 -22.69 55.51
C SER A 26 -50.02 -24.12 55.73
N ALA A 27 -49.52 -24.70 56.79
CA ALA A 27 -50.06 -25.54 57.83
C ALA A 27 -49.87 -27.07 57.76
N SER A 28 -48.97 -27.53 58.53
CA SER A 28 -49.11 -28.26 59.81
C SER A 28 -49.77 -29.65 59.75
N LYS A 29 -49.09 -30.56 60.31
CA LYS A 29 -49.43 -31.51 61.40
C LYS A 29 -48.87 -32.92 61.24
N THR A 30 -48.08 -33.26 62.15
CA THR A 30 -48.19 -34.28 63.21
C THR A 30 -48.02 -35.76 62.88
N ALA A 31 -47.06 -36.30 63.56
CA ALA A 31 -47.06 -37.38 64.54
C ALA A 31 -46.68 -38.80 64.08
N LYS A 32 -45.61 -39.24 64.64
CA LYS A 32 -45.16 -40.52 65.24
C LYS A 32 -46.18 -41.71 65.19
N PRO A 33 -45.77 -42.98 65.51
CA PRO A 33 -44.60 -43.48 66.19
C PRO A 33 -44.06 -44.89 65.77
N ASP A 34 -42.87 -45.19 66.33
CA ASP A 34 -42.39 -46.49 66.86
C ASP A 34 -42.41 -47.79 66.06
N LYS A 35 -41.29 -48.42 65.96
CA LYS A 35 -41.05 -49.74 66.57
C LYS A 35 -39.59 -50.02 66.87
N LEU A 36 -39.41 -50.29 68.14
CA LEU A 36 -38.39 -50.97 68.88
C LEU A 36 -37.69 -52.17 68.17
N GLY A 37 -36.43 -52.29 68.47
CA GLY A 37 -35.90 -53.52 69.00
C GLY A 37 -34.78 -54.23 68.23
N LYS A 38 -33.62 -54.13 68.71
CA LYS A 38 -32.83 -55.14 69.40
C LYS A 38 -31.38 -54.68 69.66
N ALA A 39 -30.97 -54.79 70.89
CA ALA A 39 -29.68 -54.49 71.43
C ALA A 39 -28.63 -55.59 71.14
N PRO A 40 -27.41 -55.37 71.51
CA PRO A 40 -26.23 -55.82 70.74
C PRO A 40 -25.60 -57.09 71.29
N LYS A 41 -24.79 -57.74 70.42
CA LYS A 41 -23.76 -58.71 70.90
C LYS A 41 -22.37 -58.07 70.79
N THR A 42 -21.78 -58.03 72.01
CA THR A 42 -20.35 -57.67 72.18
C THR A 42 -19.42 -58.68 71.50
N GLY A 43 -18.55 -58.11 70.72
CA GLY A 43 -17.40 -58.80 70.16
C GLY A 43 -16.15 -57.91 70.19
N ARG A 44 -15.17 -58.38 70.81
CA ARG A 44 -13.88 -57.80 71.24
C ARG A 44 -12.99 -57.42 70.05
N ASN A 45 -12.28 -56.26 70.16
CA ASN A 45 -11.20 -55.75 69.27
C ASN A 45 -11.60 -55.21 67.87
N GLY A 46 -11.81 -53.91 67.81
CA GLY A 46 -11.91 -53.19 66.56
C GLY A 46 -11.63 -51.71 66.77
N LYS A 47 -10.53 -51.25 66.20
CA LYS A 47 -10.13 -49.83 66.13
C LYS A 47 -11.31 -48.98 65.65
N VAL A 48 -11.67 -47.97 66.43
CA VAL A 48 -12.70 -46.99 66.09
C VAL A 48 -12.25 -46.22 64.85
N LYS A 49 -12.86 -46.51 63.70
CA LYS A 49 -12.73 -45.66 62.53
C LYS A 49 -13.52 -44.37 62.80
N LYS A 50 -12.83 -43.26 63.06
CA LYS A 50 -13.42 -41.94 63.11
C LYS A 50 -14.07 -41.67 61.73
N VAL A 51 -15.40 -41.57 61.69
CA VAL A 51 -16.21 -41.11 60.53
C VAL A 51 -15.82 -39.65 60.27
N ARG A 52 -15.02 -39.44 59.27
CA ARG A 52 -14.65 -38.08 58.80
C ARG A 52 -15.93 -37.47 58.19
N THR A 53 -16.50 -36.49 58.84
CA THR A 53 -17.62 -35.71 58.37
C THR A 53 -17.26 -35.00 57.06
N ARG A 54 -18.20 -34.87 56.08
CA ARG A 54 -18.00 -34.21 54.79
C ARG A 54 -17.37 -32.80 54.93
N GLY A 55 -17.70 -32.06 56.00
CA GLY A 55 -17.12 -30.74 56.31
C GLY A 55 -15.60 -30.75 56.58
N ALA A 56 -15.06 -31.84 57.18
CA ALA A 56 -13.62 -31.97 57.43
C ALA A 56 -12.80 -32.21 56.12
N LYS A 57 -13.45 -32.85 55.10
CA LYS A 57 -12.83 -33.03 53.77
C LYS A 57 -12.83 -31.71 53.01
N ILE A 58 -13.93 -30.95 52.99
CA ILE A 58 -14.05 -29.64 52.34
C ILE A 58 -13.02 -28.65 52.96
N ARG A 59 -12.92 -28.59 54.28
CA ARG A 59 -11.97 -27.72 54.98
C ARG A 59 -10.50 -28.03 54.63
N ARG A 60 -10.16 -29.30 54.39
CA ARG A 60 -8.80 -29.69 53.94
C ARG A 60 -8.59 -29.33 52.48
N VAL A 61 -9.54 -29.52 51.60
CA VAL A 61 -9.45 -29.11 50.21
C VAL A 61 -9.26 -27.58 50.11
N LEU A 62 -10.06 -26.81 50.86
CA LEU A 62 -9.90 -25.35 50.92
C LEU A 62 -8.51 -24.94 51.47
N LEU A 63 -7.99 -25.65 52.48
CA LEU A 63 -6.68 -25.39 53.04
C LEU A 63 -5.55 -25.74 52.05
N TYR A 64 -5.69 -26.80 51.23
CA TYR A 64 -4.73 -27.12 50.17
C TYR A 64 -4.82 -26.10 49.02
N VAL A 65 -5.99 -25.65 48.63
CA VAL A 65 -6.16 -24.59 47.61
C VAL A 65 -5.54 -23.28 48.11
N LEU A 66 -5.75 -22.93 49.37
CA LEU A 66 -5.14 -21.74 49.98
C LEU A 66 -3.64 -21.84 50.10
N LEU A 67 -3.08 -23.02 50.50
CA LEU A 67 -1.64 -23.28 50.52
C LEU A 67 -1.03 -23.23 49.12
N LEU A 68 -1.70 -23.84 48.14
CA LEU A 68 -1.25 -23.83 46.75
C LEU A 68 -1.28 -22.40 46.18
N GLY A 69 -2.29 -21.61 46.52
CA GLY A 69 -2.38 -20.18 46.23
C GLY A 69 -1.24 -19.39 46.86
N LEU A 70 -0.94 -19.67 48.15
CA LEU A 70 0.16 -19.01 48.86
C LEU A 70 1.54 -19.36 48.25
N VAL A 71 1.76 -20.64 47.92
CA VAL A 71 2.99 -21.07 47.20
C VAL A 71 3.08 -20.41 45.84
N GLY A 72 1.96 -20.32 45.09
CA GLY A 72 1.91 -19.59 43.81
C GLY A 72 2.30 -18.12 43.97
N VAL A 73 1.74 -17.43 44.99
CA VAL A 73 2.11 -16.04 45.30
C VAL A 73 3.60 -15.90 45.63
N LEU A 74 4.16 -16.84 46.47
CA LEU A 74 5.58 -16.81 46.84
C LEU A 74 6.50 -17.05 45.62
N VAL A 75 6.12 -17.95 44.71
CA VAL A 75 6.89 -18.20 43.48
C VAL A 75 6.85 -16.97 42.56
N VAL A 76 5.69 -16.37 42.36
CA VAL A 76 5.53 -15.14 41.54
C VAL A 76 6.30 -13.98 42.17
N THR A 77 6.23 -13.82 43.51
CA THR A 77 6.96 -12.76 44.20
C THR A 77 8.49 -13.01 44.12
N GLY A 78 8.92 -14.24 44.26
CA GLY A 78 10.35 -14.61 44.14
C GLY A 78 10.91 -14.37 42.73
N ALA A 79 10.13 -14.75 41.70
CA ALA A 79 10.47 -14.48 40.30
C ALA A 79 10.50 -12.97 40.02
N PHE A 80 9.54 -12.22 40.52
CA PHE A 80 9.54 -10.76 40.39
C PHE A 80 10.73 -10.08 41.05
N VAL A 81 11.09 -10.51 42.28
CA VAL A 81 12.27 -9.97 42.99
C VAL A 81 13.57 -10.34 42.25
N TYR A 82 13.65 -11.54 41.71
CA TYR A 82 14.79 -11.98 40.92
C TYR A 82 14.94 -11.10 39.66
N LEU A 83 13.90 -10.97 38.87
CA LEU A 83 13.89 -10.14 37.68
C LEU A 83 14.16 -8.66 38.02
N TYR A 84 13.55 -8.14 39.07
CA TYR A 84 13.83 -6.79 39.56
C TYR A 84 15.29 -6.54 39.94
N GLN A 85 15.99 -7.51 40.46
CA GLN A 85 17.42 -7.40 40.83
C GLN A 85 18.36 -7.54 39.62
N THR A 86 17.98 -8.39 38.65
CA THR A 86 18.83 -8.72 37.49
C THR A 86 18.60 -7.84 36.26
N THR A 87 17.53 -7.04 36.20
CA THR A 87 17.31 -6.09 35.12
C THR A 87 17.94 -4.76 35.49
N ASP A 88 19.02 -4.35 34.85
CA ASP A 88 19.65 -3.06 35.10
C ASP A 88 18.92 -1.93 34.36
N LEU A 89 18.98 -0.70 34.89
CA LEU A 89 18.56 0.51 34.17
C LEU A 89 19.75 0.93 33.31
N PRO A 90 19.66 0.92 31.98
CA PRO A 90 20.67 1.51 31.11
C PRO A 90 20.83 3.00 31.42
N ASP A 91 21.98 3.60 31.12
CA ASP A 91 22.15 5.04 31.25
C ASP A 91 21.43 5.71 30.06
N PRO A 92 20.50 6.64 30.29
CA PRO A 92 19.80 7.34 29.20
C PRO A 92 20.73 8.15 28.29
N ASN A 93 21.95 8.42 28.70
CA ASN A 93 22.91 9.23 27.94
C ASN A 93 23.94 8.37 27.18
N ASP A 94 24.07 7.06 27.47
CA ASP A 94 25.05 6.21 26.80
C ASP A 94 24.59 5.74 25.39
N ASP A 95 23.28 5.75 25.08
CA ASP A 95 22.73 5.14 23.88
C ASP A 95 22.05 6.14 22.88
N PHE A 96 22.13 7.45 23.09
CA PHE A 96 21.41 8.42 22.29
C PHE A 96 22.25 9.59 21.77
N GLU A 97 23.33 9.33 21.07
CA GLU A 97 23.78 10.25 20.04
C GLU A 97 22.90 10.02 18.79
N THR A 98 21.84 10.82 18.65
CA THR A 98 21.00 10.77 17.45
C THR A 98 21.83 11.24 16.26
N GLN A 99 22.08 10.33 15.35
CA GLN A 99 22.80 10.58 14.12
C GLN A 99 21.82 10.64 12.95
N THR A 100 22.04 11.58 12.06
CA THR A 100 21.28 11.70 10.82
C THR A 100 21.50 10.49 9.94
N SER A 101 20.43 9.88 9.45
CA SER A 101 20.50 8.82 8.45
C SER A 101 20.48 9.42 7.05
N PHE A 102 21.40 9.00 6.21
CA PHE A 102 21.57 9.51 4.85
C PHE A 102 21.08 8.52 3.81
N VAL A 103 20.43 9.04 2.77
CA VAL A 103 19.93 8.27 1.63
C VAL A 103 20.69 8.66 0.37
N TYR A 104 21.32 7.68 -0.26
CA TYR A 104 22.21 7.87 -1.41
C TYR A 104 21.62 7.25 -2.68
N TYR A 105 22.05 7.79 -3.83
CA TYR A 105 21.90 7.13 -5.13
C TYR A 105 22.77 5.86 -5.20
N SER A 106 22.39 4.92 -6.08
CA SER A 106 23.07 3.63 -6.26
C SER A 106 24.52 3.76 -6.74
N ASP A 107 24.76 4.72 -7.62
CA ASP A 107 25.99 4.86 -8.41
C ASP A 107 26.99 5.87 -7.84
N SER A 108 26.66 6.51 -6.73
CA SER A 108 27.49 7.59 -6.16
C SER A 108 27.30 7.75 -4.64
N GLU A 109 28.12 8.60 -4.04
CA GLU A 109 27.91 9.13 -2.70
C GLU A 109 27.05 10.43 -2.72
N ASP A 110 26.39 10.72 -3.85
CA ASP A 110 25.47 11.84 -3.95
C ASP A 110 24.20 11.53 -3.15
N GLU A 111 23.78 12.48 -2.34
CA GLU A 111 22.62 12.32 -1.47
C GLU A 111 21.32 12.60 -2.23
N ILE A 112 20.35 11.72 -2.09
CA ILE A 112 18.94 12.00 -2.42
C ILE A 112 18.35 12.89 -1.33
N GLY A 113 18.72 12.63 -0.06
CA GLY A 113 18.29 13.35 1.11
C GLY A 113 18.63 12.61 2.40
N GLN A 114 17.99 13.02 3.48
CA GLN A 114 18.31 12.50 4.80
C GLN A 114 17.06 12.34 5.66
N PHE A 115 17.11 11.39 6.58
CA PHE A 115 16.21 11.30 7.71
C PHE A 115 16.97 11.84 8.93
N ALA A 116 16.43 12.87 9.55
CA ALA A 116 17.01 13.46 10.72
C ALA A 116 15.93 13.72 11.75
N ILE A 117 16.24 13.44 12.98
CA ILE A 117 15.44 13.98 14.09
C ILE A 117 15.69 15.48 14.09
N GLN A 118 14.69 16.27 13.74
CA GLN A 118 14.81 17.72 13.90
C GLN A 118 15.07 18.05 15.37
N ASN A 119 16.24 18.64 15.62
CA ASN A 119 16.73 19.22 16.85
C ASN A 119 16.01 18.74 18.12
N ARG A 120 16.68 17.89 18.91
CA ARG A 120 16.39 17.73 20.34
C ARG A 120 16.99 18.93 21.08
N ASP A 121 16.41 20.09 20.95
CA ASP A 121 16.60 21.14 21.94
C ASP A 121 15.82 20.72 23.19
N ALA A 122 16.46 19.90 24.03
CA ALA A 122 15.88 19.54 25.32
C ALA A 122 15.74 20.80 26.15
N ILE A 123 14.52 21.08 26.60
CA ILE A 123 14.24 22.19 27.50
C ILE A 123 13.98 21.68 28.90
N SER A 124 14.38 22.45 29.90
CA SER A 124 14.17 22.06 31.28
C SER A 124 12.69 22.10 31.69
N TYR A 125 12.33 21.35 32.73
CA TYR A 125 10.96 21.29 33.25
C TYR A 125 10.38 22.67 33.53
N ASP A 126 11.21 23.59 34.04
CA ASP A 126 10.80 24.95 34.43
C ASP A 126 10.54 25.86 33.20
N GLU A 127 11.18 25.58 32.08
CA GLU A 127 10.96 26.29 30.80
C GLU A 127 9.68 25.83 30.07
N MET A 128 9.17 24.64 30.39
CA MET A 128 7.91 24.15 29.82
C MET A 128 6.73 24.87 30.46
N PRO A 129 5.73 25.38 29.67
CA PRO A 129 4.48 25.89 30.20
C PRO A 129 3.75 24.90 31.10
N GLN A 130 3.05 25.38 32.11
CA GLN A 130 2.25 24.52 32.97
C GLN A 130 1.14 23.83 32.18
N ASP A 131 0.54 24.52 31.21
CA ASP A 131 -0.55 24.01 30.36
C ASP A 131 -0.17 22.71 29.61
N ILE A 132 1.06 22.61 29.05
CA ILE A 132 1.46 21.37 28.33
C ILE A 132 1.70 20.21 29.30
N LYS A 133 2.26 20.48 30.47
CA LYS A 133 2.46 19.46 31.51
C LYS A 133 1.14 18.86 31.97
N ASP A 134 0.16 19.71 32.24
CA ASP A 134 -1.17 19.32 32.70
C ASP A 134 -1.97 18.66 31.57
N ALA A 135 -1.91 19.19 30.35
CA ALA A 135 -2.56 18.60 29.19
C ALA A 135 -2.08 17.18 28.89
N VAL A 136 -0.78 16.93 28.95
CA VAL A 136 -0.21 15.59 28.72
C VAL A 136 -0.58 14.63 29.84
N VAL A 137 -0.54 15.05 31.09
CA VAL A 137 -1.00 14.25 32.24
C VAL A 137 -2.50 13.94 32.11
N ALA A 138 -3.32 14.92 31.76
CA ALA A 138 -4.76 14.75 31.54
C ALA A 138 -5.08 13.82 30.35
N ALA A 139 -4.27 13.88 29.28
CA ALA A 139 -4.41 13.07 28.08
C ALA A 139 -4.05 11.61 28.28
N GLU A 140 -2.90 11.34 28.93
CA GLU A 140 -2.23 10.05 28.94
C GLU A 140 -2.29 9.34 30.29
N ASN A 141 -2.18 10.07 31.42
CA ASN A 141 -2.10 9.44 32.74
C ASN A 141 -2.57 10.36 33.88
N ARG A 142 -3.88 10.51 34.07
CA ARG A 142 -4.47 11.37 35.12
C ARG A 142 -4.02 11.03 36.55
N SER A 143 -3.53 9.82 36.81
CA SER A 143 -2.98 9.42 38.12
C SER A 143 -1.46 9.62 38.23
N PHE A 144 -0.81 10.22 37.27
CA PHE A 144 0.65 10.32 37.16
C PHE A 144 1.30 10.81 38.47
N TRP A 145 0.81 11.87 39.06
CA TRP A 145 1.38 12.45 40.29
C TRP A 145 1.26 11.55 41.51
N THR A 146 0.35 10.57 41.48
CA THR A 146 0.00 9.71 42.64
C THR A 146 0.31 8.23 42.42
N ASP A 147 0.55 7.78 41.17
CA ASP A 147 0.94 6.39 40.90
C ASP A 147 2.43 6.13 41.18
N ASN A 148 2.78 4.87 41.27
CA ASN A 148 4.16 4.41 41.51
C ASN A 148 4.83 3.90 40.21
N GLY A 149 4.53 4.52 39.06
CA GLY A 149 5.04 4.12 37.77
C GLY A 149 4.16 3.09 37.04
N ILE A 150 3.21 2.46 37.74
CA ILE A 150 2.24 1.51 37.18
C ILE A 150 0.84 1.84 37.73
N ASP A 151 -0.15 2.00 36.89
CA ASP A 151 -1.56 2.14 37.29
C ASP A 151 -2.28 0.78 37.33
N VAL A 152 -2.14 0.05 38.44
CA VAL A 152 -2.82 -1.23 38.65
C VAL A 152 -4.34 -1.13 38.55
N LYS A 153 -4.95 0.00 38.99
CA LYS A 153 -6.40 0.23 38.88
C LYS A 153 -6.82 0.44 37.42
N GLY A 154 -6.01 1.17 36.65
CA GLY A 154 -6.20 1.37 35.22
C GLY A 154 -6.10 0.06 34.43
N ILE A 155 -5.12 -0.79 34.76
CA ILE A 155 -4.96 -2.12 34.14
C ILE A 155 -6.20 -2.99 34.38
N ILE A 156 -6.70 -3.05 35.63
CA ILE A 156 -7.92 -3.80 35.95
C ILE A 156 -9.13 -3.22 35.20
N ARG A 157 -9.29 -1.91 35.16
CA ARG A 157 -10.37 -1.21 34.43
C ARG A 157 -10.32 -1.52 32.94
N ALA A 158 -9.15 -1.42 32.31
CA ALA A 158 -8.94 -1.73 30.90
C ALA A 158 -9.25 -3.21 30.58
N ALA A 159 -8.83 -4.15 31.46
CA ALA A 159 -9.13 -5.56 31.29
C ALA A 159 -10.64 -5.83 31.32
N PHE A 160 -11.37 -5.19 32.21
CA PHE A 160 -12.86 -5.29 32.27
C PHE A 160 -13.52 -4.62 31.07
N SER A 161 -13.05 -3.46 30.61
CA SER A 161 -13.57 -2.74 29.44
C SER A 161 -13.39 -3.56 28.16
N ASN A 162 -12.20 -4.11 27.96
CA ASN A 162 -11.89 -4.94 26.81
C ASN A 162 -12.68 -6.25 26.79
N ALA A 163 -12.91 -6.87 27.97
CA ALA A 163 -13.76 -8.06 28.09
C ALA A 163 -15.25 -7.75 27.83
N SER A 164 -15.67 -6.51 27.98
CA SER A 164 -17.04 -6.05 27.77
C SER A 164 -17.32 -5.54 26.34
N GLY A 165 -16.33 -5.60 25.43
CA GLY A 165 -16.47 -5.18 24.02
C GLY A 165 -16.54 -3.66 23.82
N ASN A 166 -16.19 -2.85 24.83
CA ASN A 166 -16.07 -1.40 24.70
C ASN A 166 -14.71 -1.02 24.13
N ALA A 167 -14.63 0.19 23.55
CA ALA A 167 -13.41 0.70 22.92
C ALA A 167 -12.17 0.52 23.81
N THR A 168 -11.06 0.09 23.22
CA THR A 168 -9.76 -0.16 23.87
C THR A 168 -9.31 1.09 24.63
N GLN A 169 -9.35 1.06 25.95
CA GLN A 169 -8.77 2.09 26.80
C GLN A 169 -7.29 1.79 27.04
N GLY A 170 -6.41 2.77 26.77
CA GLY A 170 -4.99 2.70 27.12
C GLY A 170 -4.81 2.59 28.63
N ALA A 171 -3.97 1.66 29.07
CA ALA A 171 -3.67 1.41 30.48
C ALA A 171 -2.19 1.64 30.82
N SER A 172 -1.38 2.18 29.89
CA SER A 172 0.04 2.47 30.11
C SER A 172 0.21 3.85 30.75
N THR A 173 1.05 3.93 31.78
CA THR A 173 1.41 5.20 32.43
C THR A 173 2.42 5.98 31.58
N ILE A 174 2.59 7.28 31.83
CA ILE A 174 3.66 8.11 31.25
C ILE A 174 5.03 7.48 31.51
N THR A 175 5.28 6.99 32.75
CA THR A 175 6.53 6.32 33.10
C THR A 175 6.77 5.06 32.25
N GLN A 176 5.73 4.27 31.97
CA GLN A 176 5.83 3.09 31.10
C GLN A 176 6.07 3.44 29.64
N GLN A 177 5.44 4.52 29.16
CA GLN A 177 5.67 5.03 27.80
C GLN A 177 7.11 5.57 27.66
N TYR A 178 7.60 6.29 28.64
CA TYR A 178 8.97 6.80 28.66
C TYR A 178 10.01 5.67 28.66
N ILE A 179 9.82 4.64 29.50
CA ILE A 179 10.67 3.42 29.49
C ILE A 179 10.61 2.72 28.13
N LYS A 180 9.43 2.62 27.53
CA LYS A 180 9.29 2.00 26.20
C LYS A 180 10.11 2.75 25.14
N ILE A 181 10.13 4.08 25.20
CA ILE A 181 10.89 4.91 24.26
C ILE A 181 12.39 4.76 24.49
N LEU A 182 12.84 4.74 25.74
CA LEU A 182 14.26 4.74 26.08
C LEU A 182 14.92 3.35 25.92
N TYR A 183 14.21 2.24 26.17
CA TYR A 183 14.88 0.96 26.46
C TYR A 183 14.27 -0.26 25.79
N LEU A 184 13.19 -0.15 25.00
CA LEU A 184 12.47 -1.32 24.53
C LEU A 184 12.22 -1.27 23.04
N THR A 185 12.69 -2.29 22.33
CA THR A 185 12.35 -2.54 20.92
C THR A 185 10.85 -2.74 20.74
N GLN A 186 10.31 -2.51 19.54
CA GLN A 186 8.88 -2.55 19.25
C GLN A 186 8.23 -3.94 19.29
N GLU A 187 8.96 -5.01 19.60
CA GLU A 187 8.42 -6.36 19.71
C GLU A 187 7.25 -6.46 20.69
N ARG A 188 6.11 -6.95 20.25
CA ARG A 188 4.92 -7.19 21.10
C ARG A 188 5.03 -8.54 21.80
N SER A 189 5.84 -8.66 22.87
CA SER A 189 5.95 -9.86 23.68
C SER A 189 5.49 -9.65 25.14
N TYR A 190 5.02 -10.71 25.79
CA TYR A 190 4.69 -10.66 27.23
C TYR A 190 5.93 -10.40 28.09
N LYS A 191 7.12 -10.86 27.65
CA LYS A 191 8.40 -10.60 28.30
C LYS A 191 8.65 -9.10 28.33
N ARG A 192 8.63 -8.44 27.18
CA ARG A 192 8.81 -6.99 27.06
C ARG A 192 7.86 -6.21 27.97
N LYS A 193 6.57 -6.59 28.05
CA LYS A 193 5.60 -5.91 28.92
C LYS A 193 5.92 -6.09 30.41
N LEU A 194 6.57 -7.17 30.79
CA LEU A 194 7.06 -7.40 32.16
C LEU A 194 8.30 -6.55 32.44
N ASP A 195 9.25 -6.48 31.49
CA ASP A 195 10.45 -5.66 31.59
C ASP A 195 10.09 -4.17 31.70
N GLU A 196 9.16 -3.68 30.85
CA GLU A 196 8.58 -2.34 30.94
C GLU A 196 8.04 -2.02 32.35
N ALA A 197 7.30 -2.95 32.93
CA ALA A 197 6.76 -2.76 34.28
C ALA A 197 7.86 -2.69 35.36
N ILE A 198 8.88 -3.56 35.25
CA ILE A 198 10.01 -3.61 36.20
C ILE A 198 10.84 -2.33 36.10
N LEU A 199 11.21 -1.93 34.87
CA LEU A 199 11.99 -0.70 34.61
C LEU A 199 11.25 0.55 35.06
N SER A 200 9.91 0.61 34.82
CA SER A 200 9.07 1.72 35.28
C SER A 200 9.08 1.86 36.81
N LEU A 201 9.06 0.76 37.55
CA LEU A 201 9.19 0.78 39.02
C LEU A 201 10.58 1.19 39.49
N LYS A 202 11.63 0.82 38.75
CA LYS A 202 13.00 1.24 39.06
C LYS A 202 13.20 2.72 38.79
N LEU A 203 12.78 3.20 37.60
CA LEU A 203 12.87 4.60 37.22
C LEU A 203 12.17 5.50 38.22
N GLN A 204 10.95 5.13 38.64
CA GLN A 204 10.17 5.90 39.63
C GLN A 204 10.85 5.98 41.01
N ARG A 205 11.81 5.11 41.33
CA ARG A 205 12.58 5.17 42.59
C ARG A 205 13.87 5.99 42.48
N THR A 206 14.38 6.15 41.27
CA THR A 206 15.62 6.87 40.97
C THR A 206 15.41 8.29 40.53
N GLN A 207 14.27 8.58 39.88
CA GLN A 207 13.91 9.91 39.35
C GLN A 207 12.62 10.43 39.97
N SER A 208 12.56 11.76 40.15
CA SER A 208 11.32 12.44 40.55
C SER A 208 10.28 12.43 39.42
N LYS A 209 9.00 12.62 39.78
CA LYS A 209 7.91 12.74 38.78
C LYS A 209 8.17 13.89 37.77
N GLN A 210 8.77 14.97 38.20
CA GLN A 210 9.14 16.10 37.35
C GLN A 210 10.20 15.68 36.33
N GLN A 211 11.26 15.02 36.75
CA GLN A 211 12.30 14.50 35.85
C GLN A 211 11.77 13.48 34.85
N ILE A 212 10.85 12.60 35.28
CA ILE A 212 10.22 11.64 34.36
C ILE A 212 9.35 12.35 33.32
N LEU A 213 8.58 13.37 33.71
CA LEU A 213 7.75 14.12 32.77
C LEU A 213 8.58 14.99 31.82
N GLU A 214 9.66 15.60 32.32
CA GLU A 214 10.64 16.34 31.54
C GLU A 214 11.28 15.43 30.48
N GLY A 215 11.80 14.28 30.89
CA GLY A 215 12.38 13.32 29.98
C GLY A 215 11.37 12.80 28.92
N TYR A 216 10.15 12.49 29.35
CA TYR A 216 9.08 12.07 28.44
C TYR A 216 8.76 13.16 27.41
N LEU A 217 8.54 14.39 27.84
CA LEU A 217 8.20 15.51 26.96
C LEU A 217 9.35 15.90 26.02
N ASN A 218 10.59 15.65 26.39
CA ASN A 218 11.77 15.89 25.54
C ASN A 218 12.05 14.72 24.57
N THR A 219 11.39 13.54 24.72
CA THR A 219 11.70 12.37 23.90
C THR A 219 10.55 11.83 23.07
N ILE A 220 9.30 12.07 23.47
CA ILE A 220 8.13 11.51 22.77
C ILE A 220 7.98 12.09 21.37
N TYR A 221 7.57 11.25 20.43
CA TYR A 221 7.28 11.61 19.05
C TYR A 221 5.91 12.28 18.91
N PHE A 222 5.88 13.49 18.35
CA PHE A 222 4.67 14.27 18.10
C PHE A 222 4.17 14.21 16.64
N GLY A 223 4.85 13.51 15.75
CA GLY A 223 4.60 13.57 14.31
C GLY A 223 5.44 14.65 13.62
N ARG A 224 5.38 14.71 12.29
CA ARG A 224 6.14 15.67 11.46
C ARG A 224 7.65 15.65 11.70
N GLY A 225 8.22 14.48 12.04
CA GLY A 225 9.63 14.37 12.41
C GLY A 225 10.02 15.05 13.73
N ALA A 226 9.04 15.52 14.52
CA ALA A 226 9.29 16.26 15.76
C ALA A 226 9.35 15.32 16.97
N TYR A 227 10.53 15.13 17.52
CA TYR A 227 10.78 14.47 18.80
C TYR A 227 11.04 15.51 19.89
N GLY A 228 10.26 15.44 20.95
CA GLY A 228 10.28 16.40 22.04
C GLY A 228 9.40 17.62 21.78
N ILE A 229 9.05 18.28 22.90
CA ILE A 229 8.07 19.37 22.92
C ILE A 229 8.56 20.64 22.22
N GLN A 230 9.87 20.92 22.25
CA GLN A 230 10.44 22.10 21.59
C GLN A 230 10.31 21.95 20.06
N ALA A 231 10.72 20.81 19.51
CA ALA A 231 10.57 20.51 18.08
C ALA A 231 9.09 20.47 17.65
N ALA A 232 8.22 19.93 18.51
CA ALA A 232 6.77 19.89 18.24
C ALA A 232 6.15 21.30 18.21
N ALA A 233 6.54 22.18 19.13
CA ALA A 233 6.06 23.56 19.14
C ALA A 233 6.46 24.33 17.86
N GLN A 234 7.67 24.10 17.39
CA GLN A 234 8.16 24.64 16.11
C GLN A 234 7.40 24.03 14.91
N ALA A 235 7.31 22.70 14.84
CA ALA A 235 6.69 22.00 13.70
C ALA A 235 5.19 22.26 13.55
N TYR A 236 4.47 22.52 14.64
CA TYR A 236 3.02 22.73 14.61
C TYR A 236 2.59 24.19 14.72
N PHE A 237 3.40 25.06 15.34
CA PHE A 237 2.99 26.42 15.68
C PHE A 237 4.01 27.50 15.33
N ASP A 238 5.21 27.12 14.85
CA ASP A 238 6.32 28.06 14.58
C ASP A 238 6.67 28.90 15.80
N LYS A 239 6.79 28.25 16.97
CA LYS A 239 7.03 28.84 18.28
C LYS A 239 8.02 28.05 19.12
N ASN A 240 8.64 28.70 20.11
CA ASN A 240 9.31 27.95 21.16
C ASN A 240 8.27 27.30 22.09
N ALA A 241 8.62 26.17 22.68
CA ALA A 241 7.72 25.45 23.58
C ALA A 241 7.28 26.29 24.78
N GLY A 242 8.16 27.18 25.27
CA GLY A 242 7.85 28.12 26.36
C GLY A 242 6.73 29.10 26.05
N ASP A 243 6.42 29.32 24.75
CA ASP A 243 5.41 30.29 24.28
C ASP A 243 4.06 29.64 23.94
N LEU A 244 3.91 28.32 24.19
CA LEU A 244 2.66 27.58 23.93
C LEU A 244 1.55 28.06 24.89
N ASP A 245 0.38 28.37 24.32
CA ASP A 245 -0.83 28.64 25.09
C ASP A 245 -1.61 27.34 25.43
N LEU A 246 -2.66 27.48 26.23
CA LEU A 246 -3.53 26.34 26.64
C LEU A 246 -4.06 25.55 25.45
N LYS A 247 -4.47 26.23 24.37
CA LYS A 247 -5.05 25.55 23.21
C LYS A 247 -4.01 24.77 22.41
N GLU A 248 -2.85 25.36 22.23
CA GLU A 248 -1.71 24.75 21.54
C GLU A 248 -1.18 23.56 22.34
N SER A 249 -1.05 23.70 23.65
CA SER A 249 -0.68 22.63 24.60
C SER A 249 -1.65 21.46 24.56
N ALA A 250 -2.95 21.71 24.63
CA ALA A 250 -3.97 20.65 24.55
C ALA A 250 -4.02 19.98 23.18
N ALA A 251 -3.72 20.71 22.10
CA ALA A 251 -3.63 20.13 20.76
C ALA A 251 -2.43 19.21 20.63
N LEU A 252 -1.22 19.61 21.08
CA LEU A 252 -0.04 18.73 21.06
C LEU A 252 -0.24 17.50 21.94
N ALA A 253 -0.80 17.63 23.14
CA ALA A 253 -1.14 16.51 24.01
C ALA A 253 -2.14 15.54 23.36
N SER A 254 -3.00 16.04 22.46
CA SER A 254 -3.93 15.19 21.70
C SER A 254 -3.23 14.41 20.60
N ILE A 255 -2.25 15.02 19.93
CA ILE A 255 -1.52 14.48 18.79
C ILE A 255 -0.60 13.33 19.22
N ILE A 256 0.03 13.37 20.40
CA ILE A 256 0.90 12.31 20.94
C ILE A 256 0.27 10.91 20.80
N ASN A 257 -1.03 10.79 21.02
CA ASN A 257 -1.72 9.50 21.05
C ASN A 257 -1.65 8.75 19.71
N ASN A 258 -1.75 9.45 18.59
CA ASN A 258 -1.59 8.92 17.24
C ASN A 258 -1.33 10.07 16.27
N PRO A 259 -0.06 10.46 16.07
CA PRO A 259 0.32 11.61 15.26
C PRO A 259 -0.25 11.57 13.84
N SER A 260 -0.15 10.45 13.16
CA SER A 260 -0.65 10.31 11.78
C SER A 260 -2.17 10.51 11.66
N ARG A 261 -2.92 10.10 12.69
CA ARG A 261 -4.39 10.24 12.72
C ARG A 261 -4.85 11.64 13.08
N PHE A 262 -4.09 12.32 13.94
CA PHE A 262 -4.51 13.59 14.55
C PHE A 262 -3.80 14.82 13.96
N ASP A 263 -2.86 14.62 13.00
CA ASP A 263 -2.26 15.77 12.32
C ASP A 263 -3.29 16.50 11.44
N PRO A 264 -3.59 17.78 11.71
CA PRO A 264 -4.57 18.53 10.93
C PRO A 264 -4.16 18.78 9.47
N ALA A 265 -2.90 18.56 9.09
CA ALA A 265 -2.44 18.64 7.71
C ALA A 265 -2.97 17.46 6.86
N ASN A 266 -3.26 16.30 7.49
CA ASN A 266 -3.78 15.10 6.81
C ASN A 266 -5.28 15.21 6.40
N GLY A 267 -5.84 16.41 6.39
CA GLY A 267 -7.14 16.68 5.81
C GLY A 267 -8.31 16.78 6.80
N ARG A 268 -9.52 16.68 6.26
CA ARG A 268 -10.76 16.96 7.01
C ARG A 268 -11.02 15.94 8.12
N ASP A 269 -10.81 14.67 7.85
CA ASP A 269 -11.12 13.59 8.79
C ASP A 269 -10.13 13.59 9.97
N ALA A 270 -8.85 13.87 9.71
CA ALA A 270 -7.86 14.07 10.74
C ALA A 270 -8.19 15.27 11.64
N LYS A 271 -8.65 16.40 11.06
CA LYS A 271 -9.12 17.58 11.83
C LYS A 271 -10.33 17.26 12.72
N LEU A 272 -11.24 16.42 12.25
CA LEU A 272 -12.40 15.98 13.05
C LEU A 272 -11.95 15.07 14.19
N ALA A 273 -11.08 14.11 13.91
CA ALA A 273 -10.52 13.19 14.91
C ALA A 273 -9.71 13.96 15.97
N LEU A 274 -8.87 14.93 15.55
CA LEU A 274 -8.15 15.81 16.48
C LEU A 274 -9.12 16.57 17.38
N ARG A 275 -10.21 17.13 16.84
CA ARG A 275 -11.18 17.90 17.61
C ARG A 275 -11.84 17.08 18.71
N GLU A 276 -12.18 15.82 18.42
CA GLU A 276 -12.76 14.92 19.43
C GLU A 276 -11.74 14.60 20.54
N ARG A 277 -10.49 14.31 20.19
CA ARG A 277 -9.43 14.04 21.16
C ARG A 277 -9.07 15.28 21.97
N TYR A 278 -9.04 16.45 21.34
CA TYR A 278 -8.79 17.75 21.94
C TYR A 278 -9.83 18.10 23.02
N ALA A 279 -11.12 17.88 22.73
CA ALA A 279 -12.19 18.03 23.72
C ALA A 279 -11.97 17.10 24.93
N TYR A 280 -11.60 15.83 24.69
CA TYR A 280 -11.28 14.87 25.76
C TYR A 280 -10.13 15.34 26.66
N VAL A 281 -9.09 15.96 26.09
CA VAL A 281 -7.94 16.49 26.85
C VAL A 281 -8.40 17.67 27.74
N LEU A 282 -9.11 18.64 27.17
CA LEU A 282 -9.63 19.79 27.92
C LEU A 282 -10.61 19.40 29.03
N GLU A 283 -11.52 18.45 28.76
CA GLU A 283 -12.39 17.86 29.79
C GLU A 283 -11.55 17.18 30.89
N GLY A 284 -10.43 16.55 30.50
CA GLY A 284 -9.50 15.91 31.41
C GLY A 284 -8.84 16.92 32.35
N MET A 285 -8.32 18.01 31.81
CA MET A 285 -7.70 19.10 32.57
C MET A 285 -8.70 19.75 33.53
N ALA A 286 -9.94 19.96 33.11
CA ALA A 286 -10.99 20.48 33.97
C ALA A 286 -11.39 19.50 35.09
N ALA A 287 -11.33 18.18 34.81
CA ALA A 287 -11.67 17.15 35.80
C ALA A 287 -10.56 16.93 36.87
N THR A 288 -9.34 17.38 36.59
CA THR A 288 -8.19 17.35 37.51
C THR A 288 -7.97 18.71 38.21
N ASP A 289 -8.89 19.67 37.98
CA ASP A 289 -8.83 21.06 38.52
C ASP A 289 -7.59 21.87 38.03
N ASP A 290 -6.97 21.45 36.90
CA ASP A 290 -5.84 22.18 36.30
C ASP A 290 -6.31 23.45 35.58
N ILE A 291 -7.52 23.43 35.01
CA ILE A 291 -8.22 24.60 34.43
C ILE A 291 -9.66 24.62 34.91
N SER A 292 -10.32 25.76 34.84
CA SER A 292 -11.75 25.86 35.13
C SER A 292 -12.60 25.25 33.99
N SER A 293 -13.83 24.80 34.32
CA SER A 293 -14.78 24.33 33.32
C SER A 293 -15.14 25.40 32.27
N ASP A 294 -15.10 26.67 32.63
CA ASP A 294 -15.36 27.79 31.71
C ASP A 294 -14.19 27.98 30.73
N GLU A 295 -12.95 27.86 31.17
CA GLU A 295 -11.74 27.90 30.32
C GLU A 295 -11.75 26.72 29.36
N ALA A 296 -12.03 25.50 29.84
CA ALA A 296 -12.18 24.30 29.00
C ALA A 296 -13.23 24.52 27.89
N ALA A 297 -14.45 24.95 28.28
CA ALA A 297 -15.52 25.23 27.33
C ALA A 297 -15.21 26.35 26.33
N GLN A 298 -14.43 27.34 26.73
CA GLN A 298 -13.96 28.41 25.83
C GLN A 298 -12.90 27.90 24.85
N ALA A 299 -11.94 27.12 25.32
CA ALA A 299 -10.90 26.53 24.48
C ALA A 299 -11.46 25.55 23.46
N GLU A 300 -12.44 24.69 23.83
CA GLU A 300 -13.06 23.66 23.00
C GLU A 300 -13.79 24.23 21.76
N ARG A 301 -14.29 25.49 21.84
CA ARG A 301 -15.06 26.09 20.74
C ARG A 301 -14.32 26.07 19.41
N ARG A 302 -13.01 26.18 19.43
CA ARG A 302 -12.17 26.26 18.23
C ARG A 302 -10.77 25.74 18.51
N LEU A 303 -10.30 24.82 17.67
CA LEU A 303 -8.89 24.40 17.62
C LEU A 303 -7.94 25.62 17.49
N PRO A 304 -6.69 25.53 17.96
CA PRO A 304 -5.68 26.54 17.69
C PRO A 304 -5.49 26.72 16.19
N LYS A 305 -4.89 27.84 15.81
CA LYS A 305 -4.52 28.08 14.42
C LYS A 305 -3.19 27.35 14.16
N PHE A 306 -3.21 26.41 13.24
CA PHE A 306 -1.98 25.80 12.72
C PHE A 306 -1.47 26.67 11.57
N PRO A 307 -0.26 27.25 11.65
CA PRO A 307 0.39 27.93 10.52
C PRO A 307 0.46 26.99 9.31
N LYS A 308 0.51 27.57 8.11
CA LYS A 308 0.90 26.79 6.94
C LYS A 308 2.36 26.40 7.18
N GLN A 309 2.64 25.11 7.17
CA GLN A 309 4.00 24.62 7.34
C GLN A 309 4.86 25.24 6.24
N GLU A 310 5.96 25.90 6.60
CA GLU A 310 7.03 26.12 5.63
C GLU A 310 7.53 24.74 5.27
N THR A 311 7.40 24.41 4.01
CA THR A 311 7.78 23.11 3.47
C THR A 311 9.27 22.95 3.65
N ASP A 312 9.68 21.87 4.30
CA ASP A 312 11.09 21.53 4.40
C ASP A 312 11.59 21.25 2.97
N ASP A 313 12.42 22.14 2.45
CA ASP A 313 12.93 22.06 1.06
C ASP A 313 13.66 20.73 0.79
N ARG A 314 14.07 20.00 1.84
CA ARG A 314 14.66 18.65 1.73
C ARG A 314 13.74 17.62 1.07
N TYR A 315 12.43 17.81 1.17
CA TYR A 315 11.43 16.96 0.52
C TYR A 315 10.90 17.56 -0.79
N GLY A 316 11.56 18.60 -1.33
CA GLY A 316 11.16 19.22 -2.59
C GLY A 316 11.36 18.32 -3.81
N GLY A 317 10.58 18.57 -4.87
CA GLY A 317 10.70 17.88 -6.15
C GLY A 317 10.37 16.39 -6.07
N GLN A 318 11.10 15.59 -6.84
CA GLN A 318 10.92 14.13 -6.89
C GLN A 318 11.54 13.42 -5.68
N ASN A 319 12.54 14.01 -5.04
CA ASN A 319 13.25 13.41 -3.90
C ASN A 319 12.32 13.11 -2.73
N GLY A 320 11.33 13.96 -2.45
CA GLY A 320 10.36 13.71 -1.39
C GLY A 320 9.54 12.43 -1.58
N HIS A 321 9.20 12.09 -2.83
CA HIS A 321 8.54 10.84 -3.17
C HIS A 321 9.47 9.64 -2.93
N VAL A 322 10.75 9.73 -3.33
CA VAL A 322 11.75 8.69 -3.10
C VAL A 322 11.95 8.47 -1.60
N LEU A 323 12.21 9.52 -0.83
CA LEU A 323 12.45 9.43 0.62
C LEU A 323 11.26 8.78 1.35
N THR A 324 10.03 9.14 0.97
CA THR A 324 8.83 8.53 1.55
C THR A 324 8.72 7.03 1.22
N MET A 325 9.07 6.63 -0.02
CA MET A 325 9.12 5.23 -0.41
C MET A 325 10.20 4.47 0.36
N VAL A 326 11.40 5.00 0.44
CA VAL A 326 12.55 4.41 1.16
C VAL A 326 12.20 4.21 2.63
N LYS A 327 11.67 5.24 3.30
CA LYS A 327 11.27 5.13 4.70
C LYS A 327 10.23 4.03 4.93
N LYS A 328 9.21 3.99 4.08
CA LYS A 328 8.17 2.95 4.14
C LYS A 328 8.74 1.56 3.88
N GLU A 329 9.64 1.42 2.91
CA GLU A 329 10.23 0.13 2.57
C GLU A 329 11.11 -0.40 3.70
N LEU A 330 11.96 0.43 4.32
CA LEU A 330 12.79 0.07 5.47
C LEU A 330 11.98 -0.59 6.59
N THR A 331 10.78 -0.09 6.88
CA THR A 331 9.91 -0.70 7.91
C THR A 331 9.41 -2.11 7.57
N THR A 332 9.70 -2.63 6.37
CA THR A 332 9.36 -3.99 5.92
C THR A 332 10.59 -4.90 5.81
N LEU A 333 11.79 -4.33 5.74
CA LEU A 333 13.04 -5.06 5.61
C LEU A 333 13.52 -5.54 6.98
N THR A 334 14.21 -6.67 7.00
CA THR A 334 14.76 -7.24 8.23
C THR A 334 16.18 -6.73 8.46
N ASN A 335 16.40 -6.03 9.56
CA ASN A 335 17.71 -5.68 10.06
C ASN A 335 18.44 -6.96 10.52
N LYS A 336 19.63 -7.23 9.98
CA LYS A 336 20.41 -8.45 10.26
C LYS A 336 20.89 -8.54 11.71
N GLU A 337 21.12 -7.41 12.35
CA GLU A 337 21.57 -7.34 13.74
C GLU A 337 20.44 -7.68 14.72
N THR A 338 19.29 -7.06 14.55
CA THR A 338 18.15 -7.21 15.47
C THR A 338 17.23 -8.38 15.14
N GLY A 339 17.26 -8.86 13.89
CA GLY A 339 16.34 -9.87 13.36
C GLY A 339 14.89 -9.36 13.22
N ALA A 340 14.65 -8.06 13.37
CA ALA A 340 13.36 -7.39 13.26
C ALA A 340 13.37 -6.37 12.11
N ALA A 341 12.21 -5.81 11.77
CA ALA A 341 12.15 -4.71 10.81
C ALA A 341 12.76 -3.44 11.40
N PHE A 342 13.34 -2.59 10.54
CA PHE A 342 13.82 -1.27 10.97
C PHE A 342 12.68 -0.46 11.58
N THR A 343 12.98 0.20 12.69
CA THR A 343 12.02 1.06 13.39
C THR A 343 12.13 2.51 12.90
N ASP A 344 11.08 3.31 13.12
CA ASP A 344 11.14 4.75 12.80
C ASP A 344 12.29 5.46 13.57
N ASP A 345 12.59 5.03 14.81
CA ASP A 345 13.66 5.59 15.61
C ASP A 345 15.06 5.26 15.03
N GLU A 346 15.28 4.04 14.54
CA GLU A 346 16.52 3.66 13.83
C GLU A 346 16.64 4.42 12.50
N ILE A 347 15.55 4.58 11.77
CA ILE A 347 15.56 5.29 10.47
C ILE A 347 15.83 6.78 10.66
N ASP A 348 15.15 7.44 11.61
CA ASP A 348 15.23 8.89 11.77
C ASP A 348 16.45 9.34 12.60
N GLY A 349 17.01 8.46 13.46
CA GLY A 349 18.04 8.84 14.44
C GLY A 349 19.19 7.86 14.63
N GLY A 350 19.20 6.76 13.87
CA GLY A 350 20.19 5.69 14.03
C GLY A 350 21.47 5.86 13.20
N GLY A 351 21.65 6.98 12.48
CA GLY A 351 22.87 7.21 11.70
C GLY A 351 23.04 6.28 10.51
N LEU A 352 21.94 5.77 9.96
CA LEU A 352 21.98 4.80 8.86
C LEU A 352 22.54 5.43 7.58
N ARG A 353 23.30 4.64 6.84
CA ARG A 353 23.70 4.92 5.47
C ARG A 353 22.92 3.99 4.54
N ILE A 354 22.02 4.56 3.74
CA ILE A 354 21.04 3.83 2.94
C ILE A 354 21.32 4.05 1.48
N TRP A 355 21.79 3.02 0.76
CA TRP A 355 21.96 3.05 -0.69
C TRP A 355 20.68 2.53 -1.34
N THR A 356 20.13 3.39 -2.19
CA THR A 356 18.94 3.03 -2.99
C THR A 356 19.36 2.44 -4.33
N THR A 357 18.40 1.91 -5.09
CA THR A 357 18.60 1.48 -6.47
C THR A 357 18.50 2.63 -7.47
N PHE A 358 18.00 3.78 -7.05
CA PHE A 358 17.83 4.93 -7.92
C PHE A 358 19.20 5.46 -8.37
N THR A 359 19.34 5.78 -9.65
CA THR A 359 20.49 6.49 -10.18
C THR A 359 20.11 7.95 -10.47
N LYS A 360 21.04 8.86 -10.24
CA LYS A 360 20.78 10.28 -10.56
C LYS A 360 20.44 10.46 -12.04
N LYS A 361 21.14 9.72 -12.91
CA LYS A 361 20.92 9.73 -14.35
C LYS A 361 19.48 9.37 -14.70
N ALA A 362 18.94 8.27 -14.18
CA ALA A 362 17.61 7.80 -14.51
C ALA A 362 16.50 8.69 -13.89
N MET A 363 16.73 9.25 -12.70
CA MET A 363 15.82 10.24 -12.11
C MET A 363 15.77 11.53 -12.97
N ASP A 364 16.93 12.07 -13.34
CA ASP A 364 17.05 13.24 -14.22
C ASP A 364 16.44 12.96 -15.61
N ALA A 365 16.65 11.76 -16.18
CA ALA A 365 16.08 11.34 -17.45
C ALA A 365 14.53 11.33 -17.42
N ALA A 366 13.96 10.77 -16.36
CA ALA A 366 12.50 10.73 -16.18
C ALA A 366 11.90 12.14 -16.07
N GLU A 367 12.49 13.01 -15.25
CA GLU A 367 12.02 14.38 -15.06
C GLU A 367 12.15 15.22 -16.35
N GLN A 368 13.33 15.19 -17.00
CA GLN A 368 13.60 15.94 -18.22
C GLN A 368 12.80 15.43 -19.41
N GLY A 369 12.64 14.10 -19.56
CA GLY A 369 11.84 13.51 -20.62
C GLY A 369 10.35 13.89 -20.52
N VAL A 370 9.80 13.89 -19.30
CA VAL A 370 8.46 14.39 -19.05
C VAL A 370 8.35 15.88 -19.35
N ALA A 371 9.31 16.69 -18.92
CA ALA A 371 9.29 18.14 -19.14
C ALA A 371 9.36 18.51 -20.62
N GLU A 372 10.09 17.71 -21.43
CA GLU A 372 10.22 17.93 -22.88
C GLU A 372 8.93 17.68 -23.65
N VAL A 373 8.18 16.62 -23.26
CA VAL A 373 7.05 16.12 -24.07
C VAL A 373 5.69 16.59 -23.56
N ARG A 374 5.59 16.94 -22.27
CA ARG A 374 4.33 17.40 -21.68
C ARG A 374 3.69 18.50 -22.52
N PRO A 375 2.37 18.44 -22.82
CA PRO A 375 1.69 19.47 -23.58
C PRO A 375 1.83 20.86 -22.96
N GLU A 376 2.02 21.87 -23.80
CA GLU A 376 2.03 23.28 -23.36
C GLU A 376 0.62 23.75 -22.96
N GLY A 377 0.52 24.50 -21.87
CA GLY A 377 -0.71 25.08 -21.38
C GLY A 377 -0.86 24.90 -19.87
N LYS A 378 -1.48 25.91 -19.20
CA LYS A 378 -1.70 25.84 -17.74
C LYS A 378 -2.66 24.74 -17.34
N GLU A 379 -3.58 24.37 -18.22
CA GLU A 379 -4.53 23.27 -18.07
C GLU A 379 -3.84 21.91 -17.98
N PHE A 380 -2.69 21.76 -18.60
CA PHE A 380 -1.90 20.51 -18.60
C PHE A 380 -0.81 20.47 -17.53
N GLY A 381 -0.79 21.46 -16.62
CA GLY A 381 0.13 21.46 -15.48
C GLY A 381 -0.19 20.35 -14.48
N ASP A 382 0.77 20.08 -13.58
CA ASP A 382 0.78 18.98 -12.60
C ASP A 382 -0.48 18.85 -11.72
N LYS A 383 -1.27 19.92 -11.57
CA LYS A 383 -2.52 19.89 -10.79
C LYS A 383 -3.67 19.19 -11.49
N ASN A 384 -3.57 19.02 -12.80
CA ASN A 384 -4.64 18.47 -13.63
C ASN A 384 -4.19 17.24 -14.42
N LEU A 385 -3.03 17.33 -15.09
CA LEU A 385 -2.42 16.21 -15.82
C LEU A 385 -1.35 15.55 -14.94
N HIS A 386 -1.55 14.28 -14.65
CA HIS A 386 -0.61 13.50 -13.87
C HIS A 386 0.10 12.52 -14.78
N ILE A 387 1.42 12.51 -14.68
CA ILE A 387 2.28 11.62 -15.45
C ILE A 387 3.05 10.78 -14.44
N GLY A 388 3.04 9.47 -14.63
CA GLY A 388 3.85 8.53 -13.87
C GLY A 388 4.84 7.84 -14.80
N VAL A 389 6.13 7.84 -14.44
CA VAL A 389 7.17 7.12 -15.16
C VAL A 389 7.93 6.22 -14.18
N ALA A 390 8.33 5.04 -14.63
CA ALA A 390 9.23 4.19 -13.87
C ALA A 390 10.12 3.38 -14.82
N SER A 391 11.42 3.32 -14.52
CA SER A 391 12.43 2.54 -15.21
C SER A 391 12.98 1.45 -14.30
N VAL A 392 12.97 0.20 -14.77
CA VAL A 392 13.37 -1.00 -14.04
C VAL A 392 14.46 -1.72 -14.81
N ASP A 393 15.54 -2.04 -14.12
CA ASP A 393 16.67 -2.81 -14.63
C ASP A 393 16.23 -4.26 -14.91
N VAL A 394 16.51 -4.73 -16.12
CA VAL A 394 16.04 -6.03 -16.61
C VAL A 394 16.68 -7.19 -15.86
N ASP A 395 17.97 -7.11 -15.57
CA ASP A 395 18.70 -8.22 -14.96
C ASP A 395 18.42 -8.39 -13.46
N THR A 396 18.10 -7.29 -12.78
CA THR A 396 18.02 -7.28 -11.30
C THR A 396 16.65 -6.99 -10.73
N GLY A 397 15.76 -6.30 -11.47
CA GLY A 397 14.50 -5.76 -10.94
C GLY A 397 14.67 -4.45 -10.15
N ALA A 398 15.87 -3.87 -10.14
CA ALA A 398 16.13 -2.60 -9.46
C ALA A 398 15.37 -1.44 -10.11
N VAL A 399 14.64 -0.66 -9.33
CA VAL A 399 13.98 0.55 -9.82
C VAL A 399 15.04 1.64 -9.96
N ARG A 400 15.47 1.95 -11.19
CA ARG A 400 16.57 2.88 -11.46
C ARG A 400 16.15 4.34 -11.49
N GLY A 401 14.92 4.63 -11.94
CA GLY A 401 14.40 5.98 -12.04
C GLY A 401 12.88 6.01 -11.98
N MET A 402 12.34 7.17 -11.61
CA MET A 402 10.90 7.42 -11.65
C MET A 402 10.60 8.91 -11.78
N PHE A 403 9.42 9.21 -12.33
CA PHE A 403 8.74 10.49 -12.19
C PHE A 403 7.40 10.27 -11.51
N ALA A 404 7.23 10.85 -10.34
CA ALA A 404 6.08 10.61 -9.46
C ALA A 404 4.92 11.61 -9.67
N GLY A 405 5.06 12.53 -10.62
CA GLY A 405 4.10 13.61 -10.87
C GLY A 405 4.56 14.93 -10.28
N GLN A 406 3.69 15.59 -9.54
CA GLN A 406 3.94 16.89 -8.93
C GLN A 406 5.15 16.89 -7.98
N ASP A 407 5.68 18.10 -7.73
CA ASP A 407 6.52 18.33 -6.56
C ASP A 407 5.84 17.75 -5.30
N PHE A 408 6.58 16.98 -4.51
CA PHE A 408 6.09 16.33 -3.31
C PHE A 408 5.46 17.31 -2.32
N LEU A 409 5.96 18.54 -2.27
CA LEU A 409 5.46 19.60 -1.40
C LEU A 409 4.08 20.14 -1.87
N ASP A 410 3.78 20.01 -3.14
CA ASP A 410 2.47 20.36 -3.71
C ASP A 410 1.47 19.18 -3.61
N SER A 411 1.95 17.94 -3.80
CA SER A 411 1.14 16.71 -3.69
C SER A 411 2.01 15.52 -3.33
N GLN A 412 1.60 14.79 -2.29
CA GLN A 412 2.27 13.56 -1.85
C GLN A 412 1.82 12.30 -2.63
N ILE A 413 0.94 12.46 -3.62
CA ILE A 413 0.52 11.33 -4.46
C ILE A 413 1.67 11.00 -5.43
N ASN A 414 2.22 9.80 -5.28
CA ASN A 414 3.21 9.26 -6.20
C ASN A 414 2.51 8.51 -7.34
N TRP A 415 2.45 9.10 -8.53
CA TRP A 415 1.77 8.52 -9.69
C TRP A 415 2.53 7.35 -10.33
N ALA A 416 3.82 7.19 -10.04
CA ALA A 416 4.54 5.98 -10.40
C ALA A 416 4.07 4.75 -9.59
N ILE A 417 3.37 4.97 -8.45
CA ILE A 417 2.80 3.95 -7.57
C ILE A 417 1.26 3.91 -7.63
N ALA A 418 0.60 5.07 -7.71
CA ALA A 418 -0.86 5.15 -7.66
C ALA A 418 -1.51 4.43 -8.86
N GLY A 419 -0.90 4.53 -10.04
CA GLY A 419 -1.33 3.83 -11.23
C GLY A 419 -2.62 4.36 -11.86
N GLY A 420 -3.07 3.65 -12.90
CA GLY A 420 -4.29 3.87 -13.64
C GLY A 420 -4.74 2.58 -14.33
N GLN A 421 -5.86 2.61 -15.04
CA GLN A 421 -6.29 1.48 -15.85
C GLN A 421 -5.27 1.23 -16.97
N ALA A 422 -4.79 -0.02 -17.06
CA ALA A 422 -3.62 -0.34 -17.89
C ALA A 422 -3.93 -0.41 -19.40
N GLY A 423 -5.20 -0.58 -19.76
CA GLY A 423 -5.60 -0.75 -21.15
C GLY A 423 -4.87 -1.92 -21.81
N SER A 424 -4.62 -1.79 -23.10
CA SER A 424 -3.95 -2.82 -23.90
C SER A 424 -2.50 -3.13 -23.49
N SER A 425 -1.91 -2.40 -22.51
CA SER A 425 -0.57 -2.73 -22.00
C SER A 425 -0.50 -4.10 -21.30
N VAL A 426 -1.63 -4.72 -20.97
CA VAL A 426 -1.67 -6.07 -20.39
C VAL A 426 -1.67 -7.20 -21.43
N LYS A 427 -1.87 -6.91 -22.71
CA LYS A 427 -1.93 -7.92 -23.79
C LYS A 427 -0.68 -8.81 -23.91
N PRO A 428 0.56 -8.33 -23.67
CA PRO A 428 1.74 -9.18 -23.72
C PRO A 428 1.70 -10.36 -22.74
N PHE A 429 1.06 -10.20 -21.58
CA PHE A 429 0.89 -11.29 -20.61
C PHE A 429 -0.11 -12.34 -21.11
N ALA A 430 -1.15 -11.91 -21.84
CA ALA A 430 -2.09 -12.81 -22.48
C ALA A 430 -1.43 -13.56 -23.66
N LEU A 431 -0.58 -12.87 -24.43
CA LEU A 431 0.21 -13.51 -25.48
C LEU A 431 1.10 -14.60 -24.90
N ALA A 432 1.85 -14.30 -23.82
CA ALA A 432 2.68 -15.29 -23.13
C ALA A 432 1.86 -16.49 -22.61
N ALA A 433 0.66 -16.23 -22.05
CA ALA A 433 -0.25 -17.30 -21.61
C ALA A 433 -0.76 -18.15 -22.77
N GLY A 434 -1.07 -17.54 -23.91
CA GLY A 434 -1.48 -18.22 -25.13
C GLY A 434 -0.39 -19.13 -25.69
N LEU A 435 0.83 -18.60 -25.83
CA LEU A 435 1.98 -19.38 -26.29
C LEU A 435 2.27 -20.58 -25.35
N LYS A 436 2.21 -20.33 -24.03
CA LYS A 436 2.33 -21.40 -23.03
C LYS A 436 1.21 -22.44 -23.13
N ALA A 437 0.00 -22.07 -23.55
CA ALA A 437 -1.13 -22.97 -23.74
C ALA A 437 -1.05 -23.81 -25.04
N GLY A 438 -0.01 -23.60 -25.85
CA GLY A 438 0.25 -24.37 -27.09
C GLY A 438 -0.22 -23.64 -28.36
N TYR A 439 -0.56 -22.35 -28.29
CA TYR A 439 -0.76 -21.54 -29.48
C TYR A 439 0.60 -21.08 -30.03
N SER A 440 0.64 -20.74 -31.32
CA SER A 440 1.82 -20.13 -31.96
C SER A 440 1.54 -18.68 -32.34
N LEU A 441 2.60 -17.89 -32.61
CA LEU A 441 2.46 -16.52 -33.16
C LEU A 441 1.70 -16.51 -34.50
N LYS A 442 1.58 -17.62 -35.19
CA LYS A 442 0.91 -17.77 -36.51
C LYS A 442 -0.53 -18.24 -36.42
N ASP A 443 -0.99 -18.68 -35.23
CA ASP A 443 -2.41 -18.97 -35.01
C ASP A 443 -3.26 -17.71 -35.26
N THR A 444 -4.45 -17.91 -35.83
CA THR A 444 -5.31 -16.82 -36.27
C THR A 444 -6.57 -16.72 -35.44
N PHE A 445 -6.96 -15.52 -35.10
CA PHE A 445 -8.09 -15.16 -34.24
C PHE A 445 -9.00 -14.16 -34.94
N GLU A 446 -10.23 -13.96 -34.45
CA GLU A 446 -11.21 -13.07 -35.01
C GLU A 446 -10.79 -11.59 -34.86
N GLY A 447 -10.55 -10.91 -35.96
CA GLY A 447 -10.14 -9.52 -35.98
C GLY A 447 -11.26 -8.53 -36.32
N ASN A 448 -12.45 -8.98 -36.68
CA ASN A 448 -13.55 -8.09 -37.01
C ASN A 448 -14.34 -7.67 -35.76
N SER A 449 -14.87 -6.46 -35.81
CA SER A 449 -15.68 -5.84 -34.76
C SER A 449 -17.18 -5.96 -35.07
N PRO A 450 -18.06 -6.24 -34.08
CA PRO A 450 -17.76 -6.65 -32.71
C PRO A 450 -17.52 -8.17 -32.58
N PHE A 451 -16.82 -8.57 -31.52
CA PHE A 451 -16.75 -9.95 -31.02
C PHE A 451 -17.75 -10.12 -29.87
N GLU A 452 -18.68 -11.07 -30.00
CA GLU A 452 -19.73 -11.31 -29.00
C GLU A 452 -19.31 -12.43 -28.06
N LEU A 453 -19.26 -12.15 -26.75
CA LEU A 453 -19.02 -13.15 -25.69
C LEU A 453 -20.27 -13.99 -25.42
N GLU A 454 -20.13 -15.15 -24.76
CA GLU A 454 -21.25 -16.05 -24.45
C GLU A 454 -22.38 -15.39 -23.64
N ASP A 455 -22.08 -14.36 -22.85
CA ASP A 455 -23.06 -13.60 -22.06
C ASP A 455 -23.76 -12.48 -22.86
N GLY A 456 -23.42 -12.32 -24.13
CA GLY A 456 -23.94 -11.29 -25.02
C GLY A 456 -23.20 -9.95 -24.92
N THR A 457 -22.05 -9.89 -24.21
CA THR A 457 -21.21 -8.70 -24.18
C THR A 457 -20.48 -8.56 -25.52
N GLU A 458 -20.60 -7.39 -26.16
CA GLU A 458 -19.87 -7.07 -27.39
C GLU A 458 -18.53 -6.41 -27.06
N ILE A 459 -17.45 -6.97 -27.60
CA ILE A 459 -16.10 -6.38 -27.55
C ILE A 459 -15.81 -5.76 -28.92
N ARG A 460 -15.40 -4.49 -28.90
CA ARG A 460 -15.13 -3.71 -30.11
C ARG A 460 -13.66 -3.32 -30.22
N ASN A 461 -13.17 -3.30 -31.45
CA ASN A 461 -11.89 -2.72 -31.79
C ASN A 461 -11.96 -1.18 -31.69
N GLU A 462 -10.82 -0.55 -31.50
CA GLU A 462 -10.77 0.91 -31.54
C GLU A 462 -11.25 1.44 -32.90
N GLY A 463 -12.10 2.45 -32.87
CA GLY A 463 -12.73 2.98 -34.07
C GLY A 463 -13.67 2.01 -34.79
N ASP A 464 -14.04 0.89 -34.14
CA ASP A 464 -14.91 -0.17 -34.70
C ASP A 464 -14.33 -0.79 -36.00
N ASN A 465 -12.99 -0.87 -36.10
CA ASN A 465 -12.29 -1.33 -37.28
C ASN A 465 -12.38 -2.85 -37.45
N ASP A 466 -12.46 -3.29 -38.72
CA ASP A 466 -12.38 -4.67 -39.16
C ASP A 466 -10.98 -4.99 -39.68
N TYR A 467 -10.35 -6.03 -39.12
CA TYR A 467 -9.01 -6.50 -39.50
C TYR A 467 -9.03 -7.85 -40.25
N GLY A 468 -10.22 -8.41 -40.46
CA GLY A 468 -10.42 -9.73 -41.07
C GLY A 468 -10.65 -10.83 -40.05
N ALA A 469 -11.34 -11.91 -40.50
CA ALA A 469 -11.71 -13.00 -39.61
C ALA A 469 -10.55 -13.95 -39.26
N GLN A 470 -9.37 -13.75 -39.77
CA GLN A 470 -8.16 -14.56 -39.52
C GLN A 470 -6.94 -13.63 -39.37
N VAL A 471 -6.70 -13.17 -38.16
CA VAL A 471 -5.55 -12.30 -37.84
C VAL A 471 -4.59 -13.09 -36.95
N ASN A 472 -3.33 -13.22 -37.36
CA ASN A 472 -2.34 -13.89 -36.53
C ASN A 472 -1.92 -13.03 -35.30
N LEU A 473 -1.33 -13.65 -34.27
CA LEU A 473 -0.98 -12.99 -33.03
C LEU A 473 0.08 -11.89 -33.20
N ILE A 474 0.95 -11.98 -34.22
CA ILE A 474 1.90 -10.91 -34.54
C ILE A 474 1.13 -9.65 -34.90
N LYS A 475 0.24 -9.74 -35.91
CA LYS A 475 -0.56 -8.60 -36.36
C LYS A 475 -1.56 -8.12 -35.29
N ALA A 476 -2.15 -9.03 -34.54
CA ALA A 476 -3.03 -8.69 -33.44
C ALA A 476 -2.32 -7.87 -32.35
N THR A 477 -1.03 -8.16 -32.10
CA THR A 477 -0.17 -7.42 -31.15
C THR A 477 0.24 -6.09 -31.74
N GLU A 478 0.70 -6.04 -33.00
CA GLU A 478 1.13 -4.87 -33.75
C GLU A 478 0.05 -3.77 -33.73
N ASP A 479 -1.18 -4.13 -34.10
CA ASP A 479 -2.31 -3.19 -34.21
C ASP A 479 -3.17 -3.14 -32.93
N SER A 480 -2.80 -3.89 -31.88
CA SER A 480 -3.52 -3.90 -30.60
C SER A 480 -4.99 -4.35 -30.71
N ILE A 481 -5.32 -5.36 -31.51
CA ILE A 481 -6.67 -5.77 -31.86
C ILE A 481 -7.40 -6.37 -30.67
N ASN A 482 -8.46 -5.72 -30.18
CA ASN A 482 -9.20 -6.14 -28.99
C ASN A 482 -9.93 -7.49 -29.20
N THR A 483 -10.58 -7.64 -30.35
CA THR A 483 -11.36 -8.84 -30.68
C THR A 483 -10.48 -10.07 -30.75
N ALA A 484 -9.31 -9.98 -31.38
CA ALA A 484 -8.37 -11.09 -31.47
C ALA A 484 -7.81 -11.54 -30.10
N PHE A 485 -7.51 -10.59 -29.22
CA PHE A 485 -7.06 -10.93 -27.85
C PHE A 485 -8.21 -11.46 -26.97
N THR A 486 -9.44 -11.03 -27.22
CA THR A 486 -10.61 -11.61 -26.54
C THR A 486 -10.86 -13.04 -27.03
N ASP A 487 -10.80 -13.28 -28.35
CA ASP A 487 -10.90 -14.63 -28.92
C ASP A 487 -9.78 -15.55 -28.40
N LEU A 488 -8.54 -15.09 -28.35
CA LEU A 488 -7.44 -15.81 -27.68
C LEU A 488 -7.78 -16.13 -26.22
N THR A 489 -8.29 -15.15 -25.47
CA THR A 489 -8.60 -15.34 -24.04
C THR A 489 -9.63 -16.43 -23.81
N VAL A 490 -10.72 -16.46 -24.59
CA VAL A 490 -11.77 -17.47 -24.44
C VAL A 490 -11.40 -18.81 -25.06
N SER A 491 -10.43 -18.84 -25.97
CA SER A 491 -9.92 -20.07 -26.59
C SER A 491 -8.95 -20.85 -25.70
N ILE A 492 -8.25 -20.18 -24.78
CA ILE A 492 -7.42 -20.84 -23.77
C ILE A 492 -8.34 -21.54 -22.75
N PRO A 493 -8.12 -22.82 -22.42
CA PRO A 493 -8.87 -23.49 -21.35
C PRO A 493 -8.71 -22.73 -20.03
N ASP A 494 -9.81 -22.28 -19.41
CA ASP A 494 -9.82 -21.38 -18.22
C ASP A 494 -8.99 -20.10 -18.44
N GLY A 495 -9.04 -19.55 -19.66
CA GLY A 495 -8.14 -18.52 -20.14
C GLY A 495 -8.02 -17.29 -19.27
N PRO A 496 -9.13 -16.66 -18.80
CA PRO A 496 -9.03 -15.51 -17.91
C PRO A 496 -8.20 -15.79 -16.64
N GLN A 497 -8.36 -16.98 -16.04
CA GLN A 497 -7.60 -17.38 -14.86
C GLN A 497 -6.13 -17.64 -15.19
N GLN A 498 -5.84 -18.30 -16.32
CA GLN A 498 -4.45 -18.52 -16.75
C GLN A 498 -3.72 -17.24 -17.07
N ILE A 499 -4.39 -16.25 -17.67
CA ILE A 499 -3.83 -14.92 -17.93
C ILE A 499 -3.57 -14.18 -16.62
N LEU A 500 -4.51 -14.21 -15.69
CA LEU A 500 -4.31 -13.64 -14.35
C LEU A 500 -3.08 -14.25 -13.65
N GLU A 501 -2.95 -15.57 -13.68
CA GLU A 501 -1.80 -16.28 -13.10
C GLU A 501 -0.49 -15.91 -13.80
N MET A 502 -0.50 -15.76 -15.12
CA MET A 502 0.65 -15.29 -15.90
C MET A 502 1.05 -13.88 -15.49
N MET A 503 0.10 -12.95 -15.42
CA MET A 503 0.35 -11.59 -14.94
C MET A 503 0.98 -11.58 -13.54
N ASN A 504 0.42 -12.37 -12.61
CA ASN A 504 0.93 -12.42 -11.23
C ASN A 504 2.35 -13.03 -11.18
N ARG A 505 2.63 -14.05 -11.94
CA ARG A 505 3.96 -14.68 -12.02
C ARG A 505 5.00 -13.74 -12.63
N MET A 506 4.62 -12.92 -13.58
CA MET A 506 5.48 -11.96 -14.26
C MET A 506 5.62 -10.62 -13.53
N GLY A 507 5.09 -10.47 -12.32
CA GLY A 507 5.35 -9.32 -11.47
C GLY A 507 4.22 -8.29 -11.35
N ILE A 508 3.05 -8.54 -11.94
CA ILE A 508 1.85 -7.74 -11.67
C ILE A 508 1.21 -8.29 -10.38
N PRO A 509 1.17 -7.52 -9.28
CA PRO A 509 0.64 -8.03 -8.03
C PRO A 509 -0.85 -8.40 -8.14
N PRO A 510 -1.32 -9.45 -7.45
CA PRO A 510 -2.75 -9.75 -7.38
C PRO A 510 -3.53 -8.68 -6.64
N ASN A 511 -4.85 -8.79 -6.60
CA ASN A 511 -5.69 -8.04 -5.66
C ASN A 511 -5.23 -8.30 -4.22
N GLU A 512 -5.62 -7.42 -3.29
CA GLU A 512 -5.35 -7.63 -1.86
C GLU A 512 -5.77 -9.04 -1.42
N GLY A 513 -4.88 -9.75 -0.72
CA GLY A 513 -5.13 -11.11 -0.29
C GLY A 513 -4.05 -11.63 0.66
N PRO A 514 -4.21 -12.84 1.23
CA PRO A 514 -3.21 -13.43 2.09
C PRO A 514 -2.01 -13.91 1.26
N GLY A 515 -0.81 -13.62 1.73
CA GLY A 515 0.44 -14.05 1.12
C GLY A 515 1.50 -12.96 1.09
N LYS A 516 2.71 -13.31 0.63
CA LYS A 516 3.76 -12.34 0.35
C LYS A 516 3.55 -11.84 -1.08
N HIS A 517 3.26 -10.58 -1.23
CA HIS A 517 3.14 -9.91 -2.52
C HIS A 517 4.32 -8.96 -2.73
N TYR A 518 4.74 -8.82 -3.97
CA TYR A 518 5.84 -7.97 -4.39
C TYR A 518 5.30 -6.78 -5.18
N GLY A 519 6.12 -5.76 -5.37
CA GLY A 519 5.77 -4.61 -6.18
C GLY A 519 5.46 -3.33 -5.40
N PHE A 520 5.24 -2.25 -6.15
CA PHE A 520 4.94 -0.92 -5.65
C PHE A 520 3.71 -0.35 -6.40
N PRO A 521 2.49 -0.47 -5.81
CA PRO A 521 2.14 -1.13 -4.55
C PRO A 521 2.16 -2.66 -4.66
N ARG A 522 2.08 -3.34 -3.51
CA ARG A 522 2.03 -4.81 -3.43
C ARG A 522 0.63 -5.40 -3.72
N ALA A 523 -0.24 -4.63 -4.33
CA ALA A 523 -1.58 -5.05 -4.77
C ALA A 523 -2.01 -4.23 -5.98
N SER A 524 -2.74 -4.86 -6.91
CA SER A 524 -3.38 -4.21 -8.06
C SER A 524 -4.88 -4.02 -7.79
N GLY A 525 -5.45 -2.91 -8.24
CA GLY A 525 -6.88 -2.67 -8.09
C GLY A 525 -7.70 -3.35 -9.19
N ALA A 526 -8.77 -4.07 -8.83
CA ALA A 526 -9.72 -4.68 -9.77
C ALA A 526 -9.09 -5.63 -10.81
N LEU A 527 -8.04 -6.36 -10.42
CA LEU A 527 -7.41 -7.39 -11.26
C LEU A 527 -8.11 -8.72 -11.05
N ASP A 528 -9.16 -8.99 -11.81
CA ASP A 528 -10.00 -10.17 -11.71
C ASP A 528 -10.04 -10.95 -13.03
N PRO A 529 -10.25 -12.29 -13.01
CA PRO A 529 -10.21 -13.14 -14.19
C PRO A 529 -11.51 -13.09 -15.00
N TYR A 530 -11.78 -11.94 -15.62
CA TYR A 530 -12.88 -11.78 -16.57
C TYR A 530 -12.43 -12.04 -18.02
N PRO A 531 -13.33 -12.40 -18.95
CA PRO A 531 -12.99 -12.53 -20.37
C PRO A 531 -12.39 -11.26 -20.99
N SER A 532 -12.68 -10.10 -20.41
CA SER A 532 -12.12 -8.80 -20.80
C SER A 532 -10.81 -8.43 -20.10
N ILE A 533 -10.15 -9.35 -19.39
CA ILE A 533 -8.89 -9.10 -18.65
C ILE A 533 -7.81 -8.48 -19.56
N THR A 534 -7.77 -8.86 -20.83
CA THR A 534 -6.82 -8.34 -21.83
C THR A 534 -7.10 -6.91 -22.28
N LEU A 535 -8.23 -6.33 -21.90
CA LEU A 535 -8.58 -4.94 -22.18
C LEU A 535 -8.08 -4.01 -21.06
N GLY A 536 -7.56 -4.56 -19.95
CA GLY A 536 -6.79 -3.85 -18.95
C GLY A 536 -7.58 -2.85 -18.10
N SER A 537 -8.77 -3.23 -17.64
CA SER A 537 -9.57 -2.44 -16.68
C SER A 537 -8.97 -2.38 -15.27
N ALA A 538 -7.96 -3.22 -14.98
CA ALA A 538 -7.26 -3.23 -13.71
C ALA A 538 -6.39 -1.98 -13.53
N THR A 539 -6.34 -1.45 -12.29
CA THR A 539 -5.41 -0.38 -11.92
C THR A 539 -4.05 -0.97 -11.60
N ILE A 540 -3.07 -0.65 -12.41
CA ILE A 540 -1.68 -1.12 -12.27
C ILE A 540 -0.77 0.11 -12.18
N SER A 541 0.30 0.03 -11.40
CA SER A 541 1.27 1.12 -11.31
C SER A 541 2.31 1.06 -12.43
N PRO A 542 2.89 2.21 -12.84
CA PRO A 542 4.03 2.23 -13.75
C PRO A 542 5.20 1.35 -13.31
N ILE A 543 5.57 1.33 -12.02
CA ILE A 543 6.64 0.47 -11.51
C ILE A 543 6.32 -1.01 -11.76
N ASN A 544 5.12 -1.46 -11.39
CA ASN A 544 4.74 -2.86 -11.56
C ASN A 544 4.62 -3.24 -13.05
N MET A 545 4.14 -2.33 -13.90
CA MET A 545 4.06 -2.56 -15.34
C MET A 545 5.45 -2.65 -15.95
N ALA A 546 6.37 -1.73 -15.61
CA ALA A 546 7.77 -1.78 -16.05
C ALA A 546 8.44 -3.09 -15.64
N ASN A 547 8.22 -3.54 -14.39
CA ASN A 547 8.77 -4.81 -13.89
C ASN A 547 8.20 -6.04 -14.62
N GLY A 548 6.91 -6.03 -14.97
CA GLY A 548 6.31 -7.08 -15.80
C GLY A 548 6.94 -7.18 -17.19
N TYR A 549 7.26 -6.04 -17.80
CA TYR A 549 7.97 -5.99 -19.08
C TYR A 549 9.46 -6.31 -18.95
N ALA A 550 10.10 -5.92 -17.85
CA ALA A 550 11.46 -6.37 -17.51
C ALA A 550 11.53 -7.91 -17.43
N THR A 551 10.49 -8.56 -16.91
CA THR A 551 10.39 -10.04 -16.91
C THR A 551 10.38 -10.62 -18.33
N ILE A 552 9.70 -9.97 -19.29
CA ILE A 552 9.73 -10.41 -20.70
C ILE A 552 11.13 -10.22 -21.26
N ALA A 553 11.71 -9.03 -21.07
CA ALA A 553 13.06 -8.68 -21.55
C ALA A 553 14.13 -9.64 -20.99
N ASN A 554 13.98 -10.09 -19.74
CA ASN A 554 14.86 -11.04 -19.04
C ASN A 554 14.59 -12.51 -19.42
N GLY A 555 14.12 -12.80 -20.62
CA GLY A 555 13.84 -14.17 -21.05
C GLY A 555 12.80 -14.91 -20.20
N GLY A 556 11.81 -14.19 -19.68
CA GLY A 556 10.74 -14.74 -18.85
C GLY A 556 11.13 -14.92 -17.37
N ARG A 557 12.26 -14.42 -16.93
CA ARG A 557 12.76 -14.54 -15.55
C ARG A 557 12.34 -13.35 -14.72
N PHE A 558 11.55 -13.60 -13.68
CA PHE A 558 11.07 -12.56 -12.77
C PHE A 558 12.07 -12.26 -11.66
N ASN A 559 12.39 -11.01 -11.49
CA ASN A 559 13.05 -10.45 -10.31
C ASN A 559 12.07 -9.60 -9.51
N GLU A 560 12.11 -9.71 -8.18
CA GLU A 560 11.32 -8.86 -7.29
C GLU A 560 11.77 -7.40 -7.45
N PRO A 561 10.88 -6.45 -7.76
CA PRO A 561 11.28 -5.05 -7.83
C PRO A 561 11.66 -4.53 -6.45
N PHE A 562 12.77 -3.81 -6.35
CA PHE A 562 13.29 -3.27 -5.10
C PHE A 562 13.87 -1.87 -5.28
N ILE A 563 13.97 -1.14 -4.16
CA ILE A 563 14.46 0.26 -4.14
C ILE A 563 15.59 0.51 -3.14
N ILE A 564 15.98 -0.49 -2.35
CA ILE A 564 17.06 -0.41 -1.36
C ILE A 564 18.04 -1.53 -1.64
N GLU A 565 19.27 -1.15 -2.01
CA GLU A 565 20.36 -2.10 -2.25
C GLU A 565 21.00 -2.54 -0.94
N LYS A 566 21.34 -1.58 -0.09
CA LYS A 566 22.14 -1.81 1.11
C LYS A 566 21.81 -0.80 2.20
N VAL A 567 21.89 -1.23 3.46
CA VAL A 567 21.85 -0.37 4.64
C VAL A 567 23.03 -0.71 5.53
N GLU A 568 23.79 0.30 5.92
CA GLU A 568 24.88 0.21 6.88
C GLU A 568 24.58 1.08 8.11
N SER A 569 25.12 0.69 9.26
CA SER A 569 25.23 1.54 10.44
C SER A 569 26.31 2.62 10.24
N ASP A 570 26.43 3.58 11.14
CA ASP A 570 27.42 4.66 11.07
C ASP A 570 28.86 4.15 11.20
N ASP A 571 29.07 3.03 11.90
CA ASP A 571 30.35 2.35 12.04
C ASP A 571 30.69 1.40 10.86
N GLY A 572 29.81 1.30 9.86
CA GLY A 572 30.00 0.58 8.59
C GLY A 572 29.63 -0.90 8.64
N GLU A 573 28.84 -1.35 9.65
CA GLU A 573 28.29 -2.70 9.66
C GLU A 573 27.10 -2.81 8.69
N VAL A 574 27.07 -3.87 7.87
CA VAL A 574 25.99 -4.12 6.91
C VAL A 574 24.76 -4.70 7.60
N LEU A 575 23.77 -3.86 7.82
CA LEU A 575 22.49 -4.22 8.45
C LEU A 575 21.49 -4.84 7.47
N TYR A 576 21.56 -4.48 6.21
CA TYR A 576 20.76 -5.07 5.13
C TYR A 576 21.56 -5.05 3.83
N ASP A 577 21.39 -6.09 3.04
CA ASP A 577 21.97 -6.22 1.70
C ASP A 577 21.00 -7.04 0.86
N HIS A 578 20.55 -6.45 -0.25
CA HIS A 578 19.56 -7.06 -1.13
C HIS A 578 20.17 -8.25 -1.88
N THR A 579 19.40 -9.30 -2.01
CA THR A 579 19.79 -10.48 -2.80
C THR A 579 18.80 -10.64 -3.95
N VAL A 580 19.27 -10.47 -5.16
CA VAL A 580 18.48 -10.71 -6.37
C VAL A 580 18.06 -12.17 -6.42
N SER A 581 16.77 -12.40 -6.61
CA SER A 581 16.22 -13.74 -6.79
C SER A 581 15.58 -13.83 -8.16
N ASP A 582 16.11 -14.69 -8.98
CA ASP A 582 15.78 -14.89 -10.37
C ASP A 582 15.01 -16.20 -10.52
N LYS A 583 13.75 -16.15 -10.97
CA LYS A 583 12.90 -17.33 -11.19
C LYS A 583 12.24 -17.27 -12.55
N GLN A 584 12.29 -18.38 -13.29
CA GLN A 584 11.50 -18.49 -14.51
C GLN A 584 10.00 -18.32 -14.17
N ALA A 585 9.37 -17.33 -14.78
CA ALA A 585 8.00 -16.92 -14.49
C ALA A 585 7.00 -17.44 -15.52
N ILE A 586 7.39 -17.54 -16.78
CA ILE A 586 6.50 -17.93 -17.87
C ILE A 586 6.30 -19.45 -17.88
N ASP A 587 7.36 -20.20 -18.18
CA ASP A 587 7.35 -21.64 -18.23
C ASP A 587 8.74 -22.21 -17.91
N ASP A 588 8.80 -23.37 -17.23
CA ASP A 588 10.08 -23.93 -16.77
C ASP A 588 10.97 -24.45 -17.94
N GLU A 589 10.37 -24.87 -19.06
CA GLU A 589 11.05 -25.44 -20.23
C GLU A 589 11.13 -24.45 -21.39
N LEU A 590 10.02 -23.76 -21.69
CA LEU A 590 9.85 -22.92 -22.88
C LEU A 590 9.87 -21.42 -22.56
N GLY A 591 10.06 -21.02 -21.30
CA GLY A 591 9.87 -19.62 -20.86
C GLY A 591 10.75 -18.64 -21.61
N THR A 592 12.00 -18.98 -21.92
CA THR A 592 12.92 -18.13 -22.68
C THR A 592 12.48 -18.00 -24.14
N ASP A 593 12.04 -19.09 -24.76
CA ASP A 593 11.58 -19.10 -26.15
C ASP A 593 10.26 -18.31 -26.29
N ILE A 594 9.34 -18.49 -25.35
CA ILE A 594 8.09 -17.71 -25.29
C ILE A 594 8.39 -16.21 -25.11
N ALA A 595 9.32 -15.85 -24.24
CA ALA A 595 9.72 -14.45 -24.02
C ALA A 595 10.33 -13.83 -25.29
N ALA A 596 11.14 -14.59 -26.05
CA ALA A 596 11.68 -14.16 -27.34
C ALA A 596 10.56 -13.91 -28.36
N ASP A 597 9.58 -14.80 -28.44
CA ASP A 597 8.43 -14.66 -29.35
C ASP A 597 7.54 -13.47 -28.96
N VAL A 598 7.29 -13.25 -27.66
CA VAL A 598 6.57 -12.08 -27.17
C VAL A 598 7.35 -10.79 -27.52
N SER A 599 8.68 -10.78 -27.29
CA SER A 599 9.54 -9.65 -27.63
C SER A 599 9.53 -9.34 -29.12
N TYR A 600 9.56 -10.38 -29.98
CA TYR A 600 9.44 -10.21 -31.43
C TYR A 600 8.10 -9.54 -31.81
N ALA A 601 6.99 -10.00 -31.27
CA ALA A 601 5.68 -9.39 -31.53
C ALA A 601 5.61 -7.93 -31.04
N LEU A 602 6.24 -7.62 -29.90
CA LEU A 602 6.31 -6.26 -29.35
C LEU A 602 7.27 -5.34 -30.15
N GLN A 603 8.29 -5.88 -30.79
CA GLN A 603 9.12 -5.13 -31.75
C GLN A 603 8.30 -4.69 -32.96
N GLN A 604 7.33 -5.49 -33.44
CA GLN A 604 6.45 -5.11 -34.56
C GLN A 604 5.56 -3.92 -34.17
N VAL A 605 5.12 -3.80 -32.92
CA VAL A 605 4.39 -2.63 -32.42
C VAL A 605 5.18 -1.35 -32.60
N VAL A 606 6.50 -1.41 -32.31
CA VAL A 606 7.41 -0.27 -32.45
C VAL A 606 7.77 -0.04 -33.93
N GLN A 607 8.01 -1.09 -34.70
CA GLN A 607 8.50 -0.97 -36.09
C GLN A 607 7.43 -0.46 -37.07
N SER A 608 6.18 -0.90 -36.92
CA SER A 608 5.13 -0.63 -37.89
C SER A 608 3.72 -0.49 -37.28
N GLY A 609 3.57 -0.73 -35.99
CA GLY A 609 2.29 -0.75 -35.30
C GLY A 609 1.96 0.56 -34.58
N THR A 610 1.22 0.42 -33.46
CA THR A 610 0.69 1.55 -32.69
C THR A 610 1.75 2.34 -31.91
N GLY A 611 2.99 1.85 -31.79
CA GLY A 611 4.06 2.41 -30.96
C GLY A 611 5.23 3.02 -31.74
N THR A 612 5.02 3.45 -33.00
CA THR A 612 6.11 3.94 -33.89
C THR A 612 6.85 5.18 -33.38
N ALA A 613 6.31 5.95 -32.44
CA ALA A 613 7.03 7.04 -31.78
C ALA A 613 8.29 6.54 -31.04
N ALA A 614 8.27 5.29 -30.57
CA ALA A 614 9.42 4.68 -29.92
C ALA A 614 10.61 4.39 -30.86
N LEU A 615 10.47 4.47 -32.17
CA LEU A 615 11.58 4.41 -33.12
C LEU A 615 12.62 5.53 -32.90
N GLY A 616 12.21 6.62 -32.25
CA GLY A 616 13.11 7.74 -31.95
C GLY A 616 14.24 7.40 -30.96
N ILE A 617 14.29 6.21 -30.38
CA ILE A 617 15.39 5.78 -29.49
C ILE A 617 16.66 5.38 -30.29
N ASP A 618 16.54 5.14 -31.62
CA ASP A 618 17.65 4.75 -32.50
C ASP A 618 18.45 3.52 -32.04
N ARG A 619 17.76 2.55 -31.44
CA ARG A 619 18.26 1.22 -31.05
C ARG A 619 17.12 0.21 -30.99
N PRO A 620 17.41 -1.13 -30.93
CA PRO A 620 16.37 -2.14 -30.78
C PRO A 620 15.46 -1.86 -29.59
N ALA A 621 14.17 -1.80 -29.83
CA ALA A 621 13.17 -1.57 -28.81
C ALA A 621 11.90 -2.41 -29.05
N ALA A 622 11.28 -2.84 -27.97
CA ALA A 622 10.02 -3.54 -27.96
C ALA A 622 9.05 -2.82 -27.00
N GLY A 623 7.77 -2.79 -27.31
CA GLY A 623 6.83 -2.08 -26.43
C GLY A 623 5.37 -2.27 -26.81
N LYS A 624 4.49 -1.74 -25.99
CA LYS A 624 3.03 -1.80 -26.18
C LYS A 624 2.36 -0.52 -25.73
N THR A 625 1.46 -0.04 -26.54
CA THR A 625 0.53 1.04 -26.19
C THR A 625 -0.63 0.54 -25.36
N GLY A 626 -1.13 1.38 -24.47
CA GLY A 626 -2.36 1.17 -23.72
C GLY A 626 -3.24 2.40 -23.77
N THR A 627 -4.53 2.20 -23.94
CA THR A 627 -5.54 3.24 -23.85
C THR A 627 -6.75 2.59 -23.18
N ALA A 628 -7.20 3.14 -22.06
CA ALA A 628 -8.33 2.60 -21.31
C ALA A 628 -9.47 3.62 -21.22
N THR A 629 -10.69 3.10 -21.10
CA THR A 629 -11.92 3.92 -20.98
C THR A 629 -12.60 3.64 -19.65
N ASN A 630 -13.23 4.68 -19.10
CA ASN A 630 -14.07 4.59 -17.91
C ASN A 630 -15.49 4.07 -18.25
N ASP A 631 -16.35 3.95 -17.22
CA ASP A 631 -17.76 3.49 -17.35
C ASP A 631 -18.62 4.29 -18.33
N LYS A 632 -18.11 5.39 -18.88
CA LYS A 632 -18.82 6.28 -19.82
C LYS A 632 -18.24 6.24 -21.23
N ASP A 633 -17.41 5.25 -21.53
CA ASP A 633 -16.66 5.13 -22.78
C ASP A 633 -15.74 6.35 -23.07
N GLN A 634 -15.27 7.03 -22.01
CA GLN A 634 -14.33 8.14 -22.10
C GLN A 634 -12.93 7.62 -21.78
N VAL A 635 -11.95 7.98 -22.61
CA VAL A 635 -10.55 7.63 -22.32
C VAL A 635 -10.11 8.32 -21.05
N ASP A 636 -9.66 7.57 -20.06
CA ASP A 636 -9.22 8.06 -18.75
C ASP A 636 -7.74 7.78 -18.43
N SER A 637 -7.09 6.91 -19.21
CA SER A 637 -5.67 6.68 -19.10
C SER A 637 -5.04 6.34 -20.45
N ALA A 638 -3.78 6.77 -20.62
CA ALA A 638 -2.99 6.49 -21.81
C ALA A 638 -1.59 6.03 -21.38
N TRP A 639 -1.08 4.96 -22.02
CA TRP A 639 0.13 4.30 -21.63
C TRP A 639 1.04 3.96 -22.80
N PHE A 640 2.35 4.01 -22.55
CA PHE A 640 3.33 3.27 -23.32
C PHE A 640 4.30 2.58 -22.36
N THR A 641 4.44 1.27 -22.51
CA THR A 641 5.44 0.49 -21.78
C THR A 641 6.32 -0.22 -22.79
N GLY A 642 7.61 0.03 -22.73
CA GLY A 642 8.58 -0.55 -23.65
C GLY A 642 9.92 -0.80 -22.97
N TYR A 643 10.80 -1.50 -23.67
CA TYR A 643 12.09 -1.90 -23.16
C TYR A 643 13.14 -2.07 -24.27
N THR A 644 14.39 -1.92 -23.87
CA THR A 644 15.57 -2.49 -24.52
C THR A 644 15.96 -3.78 -23.79
N PRO A 645 16.92 -4.57 -24.25
CA PRO A 645 17.38 -5.72 -23.47
C PRO A 645 17.84 -5.41 -22.05
N GLN A 646 18.25 -4.17 -21.75
CA GLN A 646 18.83 -3.78 -20.47
C GLN A 646 17.88 -3.05 -19.53
N LEU A 647 16.88 -2.31 -20.04
CA LEU A 647 16.02 -1.42 -19.26
C LEU A 647 14.58 -1.45 -19.75
N ALA A 648 13.64 -1.60 -18.84
CA ALA A 648 12.21 -1.52 -19.10
C ALA A 648 11.62 -0.25 -18.46
N THR A 649 10.90 0.54 -19.26
CA THR A 649 10.29 1.81 -18.80
C THR A 649 8.80 1.83 -19.12
N SER A 650 8.00 2.27 -18.16
CA SER A 650 6.55 2.46 -18.30
C SER A 650 6.18 3.91 -18.09
N VAL A 651 5.39 4.45 -18.98
CA VAL A 651 4.85 5.82 -18.94
C VAL A 651 3.34 5.78 -18.93
N MET A 652 2.75 6.53 -18.00
CA MET A 652 1.30 6.65 -17.81
C MET A 652 0.88 8.12 -17.79
N TYR A 653 -0.20 8.44 -18.47
CA TYR A 653 -0.89 9.72 -18.45
C TYR A 653 -2.30 9.52 -17.92
N VAL A 654 -2.67 10.27 -16.86
CA VAL A 654 -4.01 10.28 -16.26
C VAL A 654 -4.39 11.69 -15.83
N ARG A 655 -5.69 11.92 -15.55
CA ARG A 655 -6.19 13.23 -15.15
C ARG A 655 -6.95 13.21 -13.83
N GLY A 656 -6.84 14.31 -13.08
CA GLY A 656 -7.62 14.57 -11.88
C GLY A 656 -7.37 13.54 -10.79
N LYS A 657 -8.32 12.64 -10.53
CA LYS A 657 -8.15 11.54 -9.56
C LYS A 657 -7.62 10.25 -10.19
N GLY A 658 -7.15 10.29 -11.42
CA GLY A 658 -6.66 9.13 -12.16
C GLY A 658 -7.72 8.42 -13.00
N ASN A 659 -8.93 8.97 -13.11
CA ASN A 659 -10.06 8.39 -13.85
C ASN A 659 -10.93 9.47 -14.53
N GLU A 660 -10.41 10.66 -14.76
CA GLU A 660 -11.11 11.72 -15.45
C GLU A 660 -10.77 11.70 -16.95
N GLN A 661 -11.73 12.10 -17.76
CA GLN A 661 -11.66 12.06 -19.21
C GLN A 661 -10.43 12.79 -19.79
N LEU A 662 -9.68 12.12 -20.66
CA LEU A 662 -8.56 12.65 -21.44
C LEU A 662 -8.99 13.07 -22.84
N ASP A 663 -9.84 12.28 -23.52
CA ASP A 663 -10.34 12.57 -24.87
C ASP A 663 -11.13 13.88 -24.88
N GLY A 664 -10.87 14.70 -25.90
CA GLY A 664 -11.44 16.04 -26.00
C GLY A 664 -10.87 17.07 -25.03
N TRP A 665 -9.97 16.67 -24.12
CA TRP A 665 -9.24 17.55 -23.22
C TRP A 665 -7.74 17.56 -23.52
N LEU A 666 -7.09 16.40 -23.60
CA LEU A 666 -5.71 16.29 -24.03
C LEU A 666 -5.64 16.41 -25.56
N PRO A 667 -4.67 17.13 -26.15
CA PRO A 667 -4.57 17.29 -27.62
C PRO A 667 -4.48 15.95 -28.36
N SER A 668 -3.77 14.97 -27.81
CA SER A 668 -3.84 13.57 -28.18
C SER A 668 -3.84 12.70 -26.95
N TYR A 669 -4.64 11.64 -26.95
CA TYR A 669 -4.92 10.80 -25.78
C TYR A 669 -4.60 9.33 -26.01
N PHE A 670 -3.97 8.98 -27.13
CA PHE A 670 -3.55 7.60 -27.39
C PHE A 670 -2.20 7.29 -26.78
N GLY A 671 -1.99 6.04 -26.38
CA GLY A 671 -0.74 5.59 -25.82
C GLY A 671 0.45 5.71 -26.79
N GLY A 672 0.18 5.71 -28.09
CA GLY A 672 1.18 5.88 -29.17
C GLY A 672 1.70 7.31 -29.37
N ASP A 673 1.09 8.30 -28.72
CA ASP A 673 1.45 9.71 -28.84
C ASP A 673 2.26 10.16 -27.60
N TYR A 674 1.74 11.08 -26.77
CA TYR A 674 2.48 11.61 -25.62
C TYR A 674 3.15 10.56 -24.72
N PRO A 675 2.52 9.41 -24.38
CA PRO A 675 3.20 8.40 -23.59
C PRO A 675 4.39 7.77 -24.31
N ALA A 676 4.29 7.46 -25.60
CA ALA A 676 5.37 6.89 -26.39
C ALA A 676 6.49 7.90 -26.67
N ASP A 677 6.14 9.17 -26.95
CA ASP A 677 7.10 10.26 -27.10
C ASP A 677 7.86 10.49 -25.78
N THR A 678 7.16 10.47 -24.63
CA THR A 678 7.80 10.60 -23.31
C THR A 678 8.71 9.42 -23.02
N TRP A 679 8.29 8.20 -23.32
CA TRP A 679 9.11 7.01 -23.20
C TRP A 679 10.40 7.16 -24.01
N THR A 680 10.29 7.61 -25.25
CA THR A 680 11.41 7.85 -26.15
C THR A 680 12.37 8.90 -25.60
N ALA A 681 11.84 10.02 -25.09
CA ALA A 681 12.64 11.08 -24.50
C ALA A 681 13.39 10.63 -23.22
N VAL A 682 12.73 9.82 -22.38
CA VAL A 682 13.33 9.23 -21.18
C VAL A 682 14.41 8.21 -21.56
N MET A 683 14.06 7.23 -22.40
CA MET A 683 14.98 6.14 -22.77
C MET A 683 16.20 6.63 -23.53
N ASN A 684 16.10 7.65 -24.38
CA ASN A 684 17.26 8.26 -25.03
C ASN A 684 18.29 8.76 -24.03
N ARG A 685 17.82 9.33 -22.90
CA ARG A 685 18.69 9.80 -21.82
C ARG A 685 19.24 8.66 -20.98
N ASP A 686 18.38 7.70 -20.62
CA ASP A 686 18.77 6.55 -19.82
C ASP A 686 19.79 5.66 -20.53
N MET A 687 19.61 5.49 -21.84
CA MET A 687 20.48 4.64 -22.65
C MET A 687 21.69 5.35 -23.24
N GLU A 688 21.88 6.65 -22.99
CA GLU A 688 23.07 7.38 -23.43
C GLU A 688 24.33 6.76 -22.82
N GLY A 689 25.29 6.34 -23.71
CA GLY A 689 26.54 5.70 -23.31
C GLY A 689 26.42 4.23 -22.88
N VAL A 690 25.21 3.64 -22.93
CA VAL A 690 25.01 2.20 -22.74
C VAL A 690 25.24 1.48 -24.06
N GLU A 691 25.99 0.37 -24.03
CA GLU A 691 26.24 -0.47 -25.21
C GLU A 691 24.91 -0.98 -25.79
N GLU A 692 24.79 -0.99 -27.11
CA GLU A 692 23.61 -1.49 -27.79
C GLU A 692 23.61 -3.02 -27.78
N GLU A 693 22.47 -3.60 -27.40
CA GLU A 693 22.23 -5.04 -27.42
C GLU A 693 21.02 -5.38 -28.30
N ASP A 694 21.14 -6.48 -29.05
CA ASP A 694 20.06 -7.00 -29.87
C ASP A 694 19.13 -7.91 -29.05
N PHE A 695 17.85 -7.95 -29.44
CA PHE A 695 16.93 -8.93 -28.90
C PHE A 695 17.27 -10.34 -29.38
N PRO A 696 16.94 -11.39 -28.61
CA PRO A 696 17.00 -12.76 -29.10
C PRO A 696 16.12 -12.92 -30.35
N GLU A 697 16.58 -13.74 -31.30
CA GLU A 697 15.77 -14.13 -32.44
C GLU A 697 14.50 -14.87 -31.95
N PRO A 698 13.34 -14.69 -32.62
CA PRO A 698 12.11 -15.39 -32.25
C PRO A 698 12.27 -16.91 -32.41
N ALA A 699 11.86 -17.64 -31.40
CA ALA A 699 11.92 -19.08 -31.39
C ALA A 699 10.81 -19.73 -32.24
N TYR A 700 9.71 -18.98 -32.46
CA TYR A 700 8.49 -19.52 -33.08
C TYR A 700 8.01 -20.78 -32.40
N VAL A 701 7.75 -20.71 -31.10
CA VAL A 701 7.20 -21.81 -30.30
C VAL A 701 5.98 -22.39 -31.03
N ASP A 702 5.91 -23.74 -31.16
CA ASP A 702 4.93 -24.48 -31.94
C ASP A 702 4.94 -24.18 -33.46
N GLY A 703 5.91 -23.43 -33.97
CA GLY A 703 6.26 -23.26 -35.38
C GLY A 703 5.16 -22.69 -36.26
N GLU A 704 4.78 -23.40 -37.34
CA GLU A 704 3.57 -23.13 -38.09
C GLU A 704 2.37 -23.47 -37.21
N ALA A 705 1.26 -22.70 -37.34
CA ALA A 705 0.03 -22.99 -36.61
C ALA A 705 -0.31 -24.49 -36.74
N PRO A 706 -0.54 -25.19 -35.61
CA PRO A 706 -0.88 -26.61 -35.67
C PRO A 706 -2.12 -26.84 -36.54
N THR A 707 -2.25 -27.99 -37.17
CA THR A 707 -3.48 -28.34 -37.92
C THR A 707 -4.74 -28.30 -37.05
N GLU A 708 -4.55 -28.45 -35.75
CA GLU A 708 -5.58 -28.30 -34.72
C GLU A 708 -5.51 -26.91 -34.01
N GLY A 709 -4.66 -26.02 -34.49
CA GLY A 709 -4.54 -24.65 -33.99
C GLY A 709 -5.82 -23.83 -34.24
N HIS A 710 -5.98 -22.78 -33.48
CA HIS A 710 -7.16 -21.91 -33.57
C HIS A 710 -7.24 -21.25 -34.95
N GLN A 711 -8.35 -21.47 -35.65
CA GLN A 711 -8.69 -20.80 -36.89
C GLN A 711 -10.17 -20.40 -36.84
N PRO A 712 -10.49 -19.08 -36.81
CA PRO A 712 -11.86 -18.64 -36.85
C PRO A 712 -12.62 -19.19 -38.05
N THR A 713 -13.88 -19.55 -37.87
CA THR A 713 -14.75 -19.97 -38.96
C THR A 713 -14.97 -18.79 -39.91
N LEU A 714 -14.39 -18.90 -41.12
CA LEU A 714 -14.60 -17.87 -42.14
C LEU A 714 -16.09 -17.80 -42.52
N PRO A 715 -16.68 -16.62 -42.59
CA PRO A 715 -18.00 -16.48 -43.17
C PRO A 715 -17.98 -17.00 -44.62
N PRO A 716 -19.03 -17.71 -45.06
CA PRO A 716 -19.05 -18.29 -46.40
C PRO A 716 -18.82 -17.18 -47.44
N SER A 717 -17.77 -17.35 -48.24
CA SER A 717 -17.48 -16.39 -49.35
C SER A 717 -18.73 -16.13 -50.14
N PRO A 718 -19.10 -14.85 -50.40
CA PRO A 718 -20.29 -14.56 -51.19
C PRO A 718 -20.18 -15.24 -52.54
N THR A 719 -21.06 -16.21 -52.78
CA THR A 719 -21.16 -16.90 -54.06
C THR A 719 -21.34 -15.83 -55.14
N LYS A 720 -20.32 -15.64 -55.98
CA LYS A 720 -20.42 -14.77 -57.17
C LYS A 720 -21.66 -15.23 -57.96
N LYS A 721 -22.72 -14.42 -57.93
CA LYS A 721 -23.82 -14.59 -58.86
C LYS A 721 -23.23 -14.65 -60.28
N PRO A 722 -23.59 -15.67 -61.10
CA PRO A 722 -23.09 -15.75 -62.47
C PRO A 722 -23.46 -14.45 -63.20
N THR A 723 -22.48 -13.76 -63.70
CA THR A 723 -22.64 -12.58 -64.56
C THR A 723 -23.40 -12.98 -65.80
N PRO A 724 -24.49 -12.32 -66.18
CA PRO A 724 -25.17 -12.60 -67.45
C PRO A 724 -24.20 -12.37 -68.61
N SER A 725 -24.07 -13.40 -69.45
CA SER A 725 -23.29 -13.32 -70.69
C SER A 725 -23.79 -12.18 -71.56
N SER A 726 -22.96 -11.15 -71.78
CA SER A 726 -23.26 -10.05 -72.71
C SER A 726 -23.04 -10.52 -74.15
N THR A 727 -24.09 -10.51 -74.91
CA THR A 727 -24.10 -10.64 -76.38
C THR A 727 -23.27 -9.50 -77.02
N PRO A 728 -22.42 -9.77 -78.05
CA PRO A 728 -21.59 -8.73 -78.66
C PRO A 728 -22.41 -7.83 -79.58
N THR A 729 -22.33 -6.53 -79.42
CA THR A 729 -22.82 -5.51 -80.33
C THR A 729 -21.66 -4.89 -81.13
N PRO A 730 -21.83 -4.58 -82.41
CA PRO A 730 -20.72 -4.35 -83.32
C PRO A 730 -20.13 -2.94 -83.24
N SER A 731 -18.86 -2.94 -83.63
CA SER A 731 -17.91 -1.84 -83.84
C SER A 731 -18.51 -0.64 -84.56
N GLN A 732 -18.27 0.59 -84.12
CA GLN A 732 -18.16 1.78 -84.96
C GLN A 732 -16.91 2.59 -84.61
N THR A 733 -16.26 2.97 -85.69
CA THR A 733 -14.99 3.61 -85.85
C THR A 733 -14.95 5.10 -85.53
N ALA A 734 -13.84 5.51 -84.88
CA ALA A 734 -13.11 6.78 -84.99
C ALA A 734 -13.83 8.14 -84.88
N ALA A 735 -13.29 8.98 -83.95
CA ALA A 735 -12.74 10.31 -84.33
C ALA A 735 -11.89 10.90 -83.18
N ARG A 736 -10.75 11.38 -83.61
CA ARG A 736 -9.79 12.19 -82.85
C ARG A 736 -10.30 13.59 -82.52
N SER A 737 -9.84 14.13 -81.35
CA SER A 737 -9.31 15.53 -81.21
C SER A 737 -9.00 15.74 -79.72
N VAL A 738 -7.82 15.91 -79.38
CA VAL A 738 -6.83 16.98 -79.20
C VAL A 738 -7.36 18.16 -78.36
N ALA A 739 -6.71 18.41 -77.28
CA ALA A 739 -6.12 19.62 -76.77
C ALA A 739 -6.67 20.32 -75.51
N TYR A 740 -5.71 20.59 -74.66
CA TYR A 740 -5.35 21.79 -73.91
C TYR A 740 -5.93 21.96 -72.47
N ALA A 741 -5.00 21.80 -71.56
CA ALA A 741 -4.48 22.65 -70.48
C ALA A 741 -5.36 23.85 -70.07
N TRP A 742 -5.43 24.02 -68.73
CA TRP A 742 -5.00 25.25 -68.04
C TRP A 742 -5.24 25.12 -66.50
N TRP A 743 -4.14 25.33 -65.76
CA TRP A 743 -4.12 25.71 -64.35
C TRP A 743 -4.46 27.19 -64.18
N PRO A 744 -4.94 27.69 -63.02
CA PRO A 744 -4.01 28.32 -62.11
C PRO A 744 -4.29 28.15 -60.60
N ARG A 745 -3.18 28.33 -59.85
CA ARG A 745 -3.06 28.59 -58.41
C ARG A 745 -3.84 29.86 -57.99
N MET A 746 -4.20 29.90 -56.69
CA MET A 746 -4.03 31.01 -55.73
C MET A 746 -4.55 30.55 -54.35
N THR A 747 -3.69 30.45 -53.35
CA THR A 747 -3.35 31.34 -52.23
C THR A 747 -4.51 32.05 -51.56
N TRP A 748 -4.80 31.71 -50.34
CA TRP A 748 -4.61 32.44 -49.06
C TRP A 748 -4.79 31.51 -47.92
#